data_a81e66e064344da7780070bc85083cf2
#
_entry.id   a81e66e064344da7780070bc85083cf2
#
_cell.length_a   1.000
_cell.length_b   1.000
_cell.length_c   1.000
_cell.angle_alpha   90.00
_cell.angle_beta   90.00
_cell.angle_gamma   90.00
#
_symmetry.space_group_name_H-M   'P 1'
#
loop_
_entity.id
_entity.type
_entity.pdbx_description
1 polymer ?
#
loop_
_entity_poly.entity_id
_entity_poly.type
_entity_poly.pdbx_seq_one_letter_code
_entity_poly.pdbx_strand_id
1 'polypeptide(L)'
;MDQFVIKRNGAFVPVESYKIKDALVKGFNSVHQAYDPYIFGKIIEGLSKKTTWAVEEIQDLIEKELFDAGFFEVMRSFMLYRHTRKLQREHVAGLNEDTTYVDSTQTIEEYIHATDWRINANANTSYSNAGLVNNVAGKIIANYWLDKVYSKEEGYAHRNGDYHIHDLDCLTGYCAGWSLRVLLNDGFNGVRGRVESRPPAHFREALGQMANFLGILQSEWAGAQAFSSFDTYLAPYVFKDQLSQKDVEKAIRSFVYNLNVPARWGQSPFTNITLDWVVPTDLADQIPTKNNLHLFRGLSNGELENSAQNRGVRSLEDMTYRHFQREMNMINKGYYTIMTEGDANGQPFTFPIPTVNITEDFDWHGENTELLFENTAKIGSSYFQNFIGSQYIFDENGNRVENPNAYKPNAVRSMCCRLQLDLRELLKRGNGLFGSAEMTGSIGVVTINMARLGYLYRGNKKALMVRLDHLLLLAKSTLEKKRKFIQEMYDRGLYPYTKRYLPHFRNHFSTIGVNGMNEMILNFTEGQSDITSIEGQQLAAHLLDHIRGRMREFQETTGNLYNLEATPAEGTTYRFAKEDRKRYPEIIQAGMAENIYYTNSSQLPVNYTDDPFEALFHQDELQCKYTGGTVLHLYMREKISTPEACRNLVKKVLTNFKLPYITVTPVFSICPVHGYLNGEHEFCPKCDEILVHKIQNQNDYANLS
;
A
#
# COMPACT_ATOMS: atom_id res chain seq x y z
N MET A 1 -56.85 4.26 7.68
CA MET A 1 -55.93 4.97 8.57
C MET A 1 -54.54 4.51 8.19
N ASP A 2 -53.66 5.45 7.94
CA ASP A 2 -52.28 5.13 7.64
C ASP A 2 -51.62 4.47 8.85
N GLN A 3 -50.95 3.35 8.64
CA GLN A 3 -50.27 2.57 9.69
C GLN A 3 -48.78 2.87 9.61
N PHE A 4 -48.14 2.98 10.77
CA PHE A 4 -46.74 3.30 10.89
C PHE A 4 -46.01 2.22 11.69
N VAL A 5 -44.72 2.03 11.38
CA VAL A 5 -43.83 1.15 12.15
C VAL A 5 -42.68 1.92 12.71
N ILE A 6 -42.40 1.71 14.00
CA ILE A 6 -41.19 2.16 14.67
C ILE A 6 -40.13 1.09 14.41
N LYS A 7 -39.16 1.44 13.59
CA LYS A 7 -37.99 0.56 13.34
C LYS A 7 -37.12 0.45 14.58
N ARG A 8 -36.25 -0.58 14.65
CA ARG A 8 -35.31 -0.80 15.76
C ARG A 8 -34.33 0.35 16.01
N ASN A 9 -34.05 1.17 14.99
CA ASN A 9 -33.23 2.37 15.08
C ASN A 9 -34.02 3.62 15.51
N GLY A 10 -35.30 3.46 15.89
CA GLY A 10 -36.19 4.56 16.28
C GLY A 10 -36.85 5.31 15.11
N ALA A 11 -36.57 4.97 13.85
CA ALA A 11 -37.19 5.61 12.71
C ALA A 11 -38.67 5.26 12.62
N PHE A 12 -39.51 6.30 12.42
CA PHE A 12 -40.95 6.20 12.26
C PHE A 12 -41.29 6.26 10.76
N VAL A 13 -41.75 5.15 10.20
CA VAL A 13 -42.01 5.02 8.76
C VAL A 13 -43.38 4.34 8.49
N PRO A 14 -44.00 4.57 7.33
CA PRO A 14 -45.23 3.84 6.96
C PRO A 14 -45.03 2.33 6.91
N VAL A 15 -46.06 1.57 7.20
CA VAL A 15 -46.03 0.11 7.08
C VAL A 15 -46.06 -0.28 5.59
N GLU A 16 -44.99 -0.94 5.14
CA GLU A 16 -44.87 -1.48 3.79
C GLU A 16 -45.33 -2.93 3.73
N SER A 17 -46.64 -3.14 3.49
CA SER A 17 -47.27 -4.45 3.50
C SER A 17 -46.63 -5.50 2.58
N TYR A 18 -45.99 -5.06 1.49
CA TYR A 18 -45.29 -5.95 0.57
C TYR A 18 -44.08 -6.65 1.24
N LYS A 19 -43.40 -6.01 2.21
CA LYS A 19 -42.30 -6.61 2.98
C LYS A 19 -42.77 -7.73 3.88
N ILE A 20 -43.97 -7.62 4.43
CA ILE A 20 -44.60 -8.68 5.23
C ILE A 20 -44.92 -9.85 4.32
N LYS A 21 -45.54 -9.59 3.14
CA LYS A 21 -45.83 -10.62 2.15
C LYS A 21 -44.56 -11.35 1.69
N ASP A 22 -43.51 -10.63 1.37
CA ASP A 22 -42.23 -11.20 0.94
C ASP A 22 -41.61 -12.10 2.02
N ALA A 23 -41.67 -11.68 3.29
CA ALA A 23 -41.20 -12.48 4.43
C ALA A 23 -42.00 -13.78 4.60
N LEU A 24 -43.30 -13.71 4.44
CA LEU A 24 -44.17 -14.92 4.49
C LEU A 24 -43.84 -15.86 3.33
N VAL A 25 -43.77 -15.37 2.08
CA VAL A 25 -43.45 -16.20 0.91
C VAL A 25 -42.11 -16.91 1.11
N LYS A 26 -41.11 -16.23 1.62
CA LYS A 26 -39.79 -16.81 1.93
C LYS A 26 -39.90 -17.88 3.03
N GLY A 27 -40.71 -17.65 4.06
CA GLY A 27 -41.00 -18.65 5.12
C GLY A 27 -41.62 -19.92 4.57
N PHE A 28 -42.65 -19.82 3.75
CA PHE A 28 -43.29 -20.96 3.10
C PHE A 28 -42.35 -21.72 2.17
N ASN A 29 -41.59 -21.00 1.35
CA ASN A 29 -40.61 -21.60 0.44
C ASN A 29 -39.50 -22.36 1.19
N SER A 30 -39.07 -21.87 2.36
CA SER A 30 -38.00 -22.50 3.14
C SER A 30 -38.36 -23.89 3.67
N VAL A 31 -39.65 -24.22 3.77
CA VAL A 31 -40.15 -25.52 4.18
C VAL A 31 -40.86 -26.27 3.04
N HIS A 32 -40.68 -25.82 1.80
CA HIS A 32 -41.27 -26.39 0.59
C HIS A 32 -42.82 -26.51 0.64
N GLN A 33 -43.48 -25.59 1.35
CA GLN A 33 -44.94 -25.49 1.38
C GLN A 33 -45.46 -24.40 0.45
N ALA A 34 -46.62 -24.62 -0.15
CA ALA A 34 -47.26 -23.60 -0.98
C ALA A 34 -47.71 -22.41 -0.13
N TYR A 35 -47.43 -21.19 -0.58
CA TYR A 35 -47.86 -19.97 0.10
C TYR A 35 -49.38 -19.85 0.12
N ASP A 36 -49.97 -19.63 1.33
CA ASP A 36 -51.39 -19.37 1.52
C ASP A 36 -51.65 -17.85 1.68
N PRO A 37 -52.33 -17.20 0.70
CA PRO A 37 -52.65 -15.78 0.78
C PRO A 37 -53.59 -15.40 1.94
N TYR A 38 -54.36 -16.36 2.48
CA TYR A 38 -55.27 -16.13 3.60
C TYR A 38 -54.54 -15.64 4.85
N ILE A 39 -53.33 -16.16 5.13
CA ILE A 39 -52.50 -15.73 6.25
C ILE A 39 -52.13 -14.27 6.14
N PHE A 40 -51.71 -13.79 4.94
CA PHE A 40 -51.41 -12.39 4.72
C PHE A 40 -52.64 -11.51 5.01
N GLY A 41 -53.83 -11.94 4.59
CA GLY A 41 -55.06 -11.21 4.88
C GLY A 41 -55.32 -11.06 6.38
N LYS A 42 -55.13 -12.14 7.16
CA LYS A 42 -55.26 -12.14 8.62
C LYS A 42 -54.27 -11.21 9.32
N ILE A 43 -53.02 -11.19 8.87
CA ILE A 43 -51.98 -10.30 9.39
C ILE A 43 -52.35 -8.83 9.10
N ILE A 44 -52.82 -8.52 7.91
CA ILE A 44 -53.25 -7.15 7.56
C ILE A 44 -54.47 -6.72 8.39
N GLU A 45 -55.41 -7.61 8.63
CA GLU A 45 -56.54 -7.39 9.53
C GLU A 45 -56.05 -7.14 10.98
N GLY A 46 -55.07 -7.92 11.45
CA GLY A 46 -54.46 -7.76 12.76
C GLY A 46 -53.75 -6.39 12.90
N LEU A 47 -53.00 -5.98 11.86
CA LEU A 47 -52.34 -4.69 11.81
C LEU A 47 -53.32 -3.51 11.88
N SER A 48 -54.53 -3.65 11.35
CA SER A 48 -55.53 -2.57 11.37
C SER A 48 -56.01 -2.18 12.78
N LYS A 49 -55.70 -2.98 13.80
CA LYS A 49 -56.10 -2.75 15.20
C LYS A 49 -55.30 -1.63 15.89
N LYS A 50 -54.16 -1.24 15.36
CA LYS A 50 -53.33 -0.17 15.89
C LYS A 50 -52.84 0.74 14.75
N THR A 51 -52.59 2.02 15.03
CA THR A 51 -52.01 2.98 14.06
C THR A 51 -50.50 2.91 14.06
N THR A 52 -49.88 2.42 15.14
CA THR A 52 -48.43 2.37 15.29
C THR A 52 -48.00 1.03 15.86
N TRP A 53 -46.99 0.43 15.25
CA TRP A 53 -46.47 -0.89 15.62
C TRP A 53 -44.95 -0.85 15.80
N ALA A 54 -44.42 -1.57 16.79
CA ALA A 54 -43.00 -1.92 16.79
C ALA A 54 -42.74 -3.08 15.83
N VAL A 55 -41.51 -3.13 15.25
CA VAL A 55 -41.13 -4.25 14.35
C VAL A 55 -41.35 -5.62 15.03
N GLU A 56 -41.00 -5.70 16.31
CA GLU A 56 -41.15 -6.96 17.07
C GLU A 56 -42.63 -7.36 17.23
N GLU A 57 -43.54 -6.43 17.49
CA GLU A 57 -44.97 -6.70 17.57
C GLU A 57 -45.55 -7.21 16.26
N ILE A 58 -45.04 -6.71 15.12
CA ILE A 58 -45.45 -7.23 13.79
C ILE A 58 -44.97 -8.67 13.62
N GLN A 59 -43.76 -8.99 14.05
CA GLN A 59 -43.21 -10.33 13.97
C GLN A 59 -43.97 -11.30 14.87
N ASP A 60 -44.31 -10.88 16.10
CA ASP A 60 -45.13 -11.67 17.01
C ASP A 60 -46.53 -11.92 16.45
N LEU A 61 -47.13 -10.95 15.76
CA LEU A 61 -48.40 -11.12 15.06
C LEU A 61 -48.29 -12.13 13.92
N ILE A 62 -47.22 -12.10 13.13
CA ILE A 62 -46.98 -13.10 12.06
C ILE A 62 -46.87 -14.51 12.64
N GLU A 63 -46.09 -14.68 13.70
CA GLU A 63 -45.90 -15.97 14.37
C GLU A 63 -47.23 -16.51 14.92
N LYS A 64 -48.01 -15.63 15.53
CA LYS A 64 -49.35 -15.99 16.06
C LYS A 64 -50.32 -16.44 14.96
N GLU A 65 -50.43 -15.65 13.87
CA GLU A 65 -51.37 -16.00 12.78
C GLU A 65 -50.94 -17.29 12.05
N LEU A 66 -49.66 -17.57 11.91
CA LEU A 66 -49.13 -18.82 11.39
C LEU A 66 -49.46 -20.01 12.32
N PHE A 67 -49.36 -19.82 13.65
CA PHE A 67 -49.70 -20.81 14.64
C PHE A 67 -51.21 -21.13 14.61
N ASP A 68 -52.05 -20.10 14.68
CA ASP A 68 -53.50 -20.20 14.71
C ASP A 68 -54.04 -20.85 13.42
N ALA A 69 -53.35 -20.73 12.31
CA ALA A 69 -53.68 -21.35 11.03
C ALA A 69 -53.06 -22.76 10.83
N GLY A 70 -52.32 -23.29 11.81
CA GLY A 70 -51.73 -24.62 11.77
C GLY A 70 -50.47 -24.78 10.92
N PHE A 71 -49.83 -23.69 10.47
CA PHE A 71 -48.59 -23.71 9.69
C PHE A 71 -47.33 -23.78 10.61
N PHE A 72 -47.27 -24.82 11.43
CA PHE A 72 -46.25 -24.97 12.47
C PHE A 72 -44.82 -25.00 11.94
N GLU A 73 -44.56 -25.68 10.80
CA GLU A 73 -43.21 -25.74 10.22
C GLU A 73 -42.79 -24.41 9.63
N VAL A 74 -43.69 -23.66 9.00
CA VAL A 74 -43.46 -22.32 8.49
C VAL A 74 -43.15 -21.35 9.65
N MET A 75 -43.97 -21.42 10.72
CA MET A 75 -43.79 -20.64 11.93
C MET A 75 -42.39 -20.92 12.56
N ARG A 76 -42.08 -22.22 12.71
CA ARG A 76 -40.78 -22.65 13.25
C ARG A 76 -39.62 -22.13 12.44
N SER A 77 -39.68 -22.22 11.11
CA SER A 77 -38.68 -21.66 10.23
C SER A 77 -38.55 -20.13 10.39
N PHE A 78 -39.71 -19.45 10.49
CA PHE A 78 -39.75 -17.99 10.70
C PHE A 78 -39.12 -17.59 12.05
N MET A 79 -39.47 -18.32 13.15
CA MET A 79 -38.87 -18.09 14.48
C MET A 79 -37.36 -18.35 14.50
N LEU A 80 -36.91 -19.45 13.87
CA LEU A 80 -35.47 -19.76 13.76
C LEU A 80 -34.74 -18.68 12.99
N TYR A 81 -35.29 -18.22 11.88
CA TYR A 81 -34.74 -17.11 11.11
C TYR A 81 -34.69 -15.83 11.94
N ARG A 82 -35.77 -15.47 12.64
CA ARG A 82 -35.83 -14.33 13.56
C ARG A 82 -34.78 -14.43 14.67
N HIS A 83 -34.68 -15.64 15.31
CA HIS A 83 -33.69 -15.89 16.35
C HIS A 83 -32.27 -15.80 15.84
N THR A 84 -31.96 -16.40 14.70
CA THR A 84 -30.65 -16.27 14.04
C THR A 84 -30.32 -14.83 13.74
N ARG A 85 -31.26 -14.07 13.19
CA ARG A 85 -31.11 -12.64 12.95
C ARG A 85 -30.98 -11.82 14.24
N LYS A 86 -31.63 -12.23 15.33
CA LYS A 86 -31.47 -11.61 16.65
C LYS A 86 -30.09 -11.89 17.22
N LEU A 87 -29.62 -13.13 17.19
CA LEU A 87 -28.26 -13.49 17.60
C LEU A 87 -27.20 -12.79 16.75
N GLN A 88 -27.42 -12.72 15.44
CA GLN A 88 -26.55 -11.94 14.54
C GLN A 88 -26.49 -10.47 14.94
N ARG A 89 -27.62 -9.86 15.34
CA ARG A 89 -27.68 -8.49 15.83
C ARG A 89 -27.10 -8.32 17.24
N GLU A 90 -27.31 -9.28 18.14
CA GLU A 90 -26.77 -9.25 19.51
C GLU A 90 -25.27 -9.48 19.55
N HIS A 91 -24.74 -10.31 18.65
CA HIS A 91 -23.29 -10.41 18.40
C HIS A 91 -22.73 -9.13 17.78
N VAL A 92 -23.57 -8.36 17.13
CA VAL A 92 -23.28 -7.09 16.45
C VAL A 92 -23.90 -5.91 17.22
N ALA A 93 -24.35 -6.11 18.49
CA ALA A 93 -25.08 -5.11 19.26
C ALA A 93 -24.28 -3.80 19.39
N GLY A 94 -24.58 -2.88 18.51
CA GLY A 94 -24.04 -1.53 18.41
C GLY A 94 -23.65 -1.07 17.01
N LEU A 95 -23.90 -1.89 15.98
CA LEU A 95 -23.58 -1.51 14.61
C LEU A 95 -24.85 -1.57 13.74
N ASN A 96 -25.05 -0.54 12.93
CA ASN A 96 -26.18 -0.40 12.01
C ASN A 96 -26.34 -1.59 11.05
N GLU A 97 -27.49 -1.68 10.38
CA GLU A 97 -27.94 -2.74 9.47
C GLU A 97 -26.95 -3.17 8.35
N ASP A 98 -25.82 -2.47 8.20
CA ASP A 98 -24.77 -2.72 7.21
C ASP A 98 -23.59 -3.57 7.74
N THR A 99 -23.64 -4.08 8.97
CA THR A 99 -22.60 -4.98 9.46
C THR A 99 -22.86 -6.38 8.93
N THR A 100 -22.15 -6.71 7.88
CA THR A 100 -22.09 -8.05 7.33
C THR A 100 -21.51 -9.00 8.37
N TYR A 101 -22.39 -9.78 9.02
CA TYR A 101 -21.99 -11.07 9.58
C TYR A 101 -21.19 -11.79 8.49
N VAL A 102 -19.96 -12.16 8.79
CA VAL A 102 -19.19 -12.99 7.86
C VAL A 102 -19.81 -14.40 7.94
N ASP A 103 -20.76 -14.66 7.06
CA ASP A 103 -21.14 -16.02 6.75
C ASP A 103 -19.95 -16.66 6.05
N SER A 104 -19.29 -17.59 6.75
CA SER A 104 -18.10 -18.25 6.23
C SER A 104 -18.41 -19.01 4.93
N THR A 105 -19.59 -19.58 4.82
CA THR A 105 -20.05 -20.31 3.62
C THR A 105 -20.28 -19.34 2.47
N GLN A 106 -21.01 -18.26 2.71
CA GLN A 106 -21.21 -17.21 1.70
C GLN A 106 -19.89 -16.58 1.24
N THR A 107 -18.93 -16.37 2.15
CA THR A 107 -17.62 -15.84 1.81
C THR A 107 -16.84 -16.77 0.86
N ILE A 108 -16.94 -18.08 1.08
CA ILE A 108 -16.33 -19.07 0.19
C ILE A 108 -17.00 -19.05 -1.19
N GLU A 109 -18.34 -19.06 -1.22
CA GLU A 109 -19.12 -19.00 -2.46
C GLU A 109 -18.82 -17.73 -3.27
N GLU A 110 -18.77 -16.56 -2.61
CA GLU A 110 -18.41 -15.30 -3.25
C GLU A 110 -17.01 -15.36 -3.87
N TYR A 111 -16.04 -15.99 -3.21
CA TYR A 111 -14.69 -16.16 -3.72
C TYR A 111 -14.65 -17.10 -4.91
N ILE A 112 -15.30 -18.27 -4.82
CA ILE A 112 -15.29 -19.29 -5.87
C ILE A 112 -16.00 -18.82 -7.14
N HIS A 113 -17.10 -18.08 -6.99
CA HIS A 113 -17.91 -17.60 -8.11
C HIS A 113 -17.57 -16.17 -8.57
N ALA A 114 -16.53 -15.56 -8.03
CA ALA A 114 -16.06 -14.26 -8.52
C ALA A 114 -15.63 -14.39 -9.98
N THR A 115 -16.23 -13.58 -10.84
CA THR A 115 -15.93 -13.56 -12.29
C THR A 115 -14.86 -12.53 -12.64
N ASP A 116 -14.62 -11.55 -11.78
CA ASP A 116 -13.66 -10.49 -11.97
C ASP A 116 -12.46 -10.68 -11.04
N TRP A 117 -11.44 -11.32 -11.57
CA TRP A 117 -10.13 -11.50 -10.95
C TRP A 117 -9.10 -10.50 -11.49
N ARG A 118 -9.55 -9.34 -11.91
CA ARG A 118 -8.62 -8.27 -12.23
C ARG A 118 -7.72 -8.03 -11.04
N ILE A 119 -6.50 -8.48 -11.22
CA ILE A 119 -5.45 -8.41 -10.22
C ILE A 119 -5.15 -6.93 -10.03
N ASN A 120 -5.42 -6.43 -8.84
CA ASN A 120 -4.77 -5.22 -8.41
C ASN A 120 -3.26 -5.51 -8.46
N ALA A 121 -2.52 -4.85 -9.36
CA ALA A 121 -1.11 -5.13 -9.62
C ALA A 121 -0.25 -5.11 -8.34
N ASN A 122 -0.70 -4.36 -7.32
CA ASN A 122 -0.05 -4.27 -6.01
C ASN A 122 -0.52 -5.35 -5.01
N ALA A 123 -1.61 -6.05 -5.24
CA ALA A 123 -2.15 -7.02 -4.29
C ALA A 123 -1.52 -8.41 -4.40
N ASN A 124 -0.88 -8.74 -5.52
CA ASN A 124 -0.24 -10.05 -5.80
C ASN A 124 -1.07 -11.30 -5.44
N THR A 125 -2.38 -11.13 -5.25
CA THR A 125 -3.31 -12.21 -4.93
C THR A 125 -3.88 -12.78 -6.21
N SER A 126 -3.59 -14.04 -6.49
CA SER A 126 -4.20 -14.77 -7.59
C SER A 126 -5.38 -15.61 -7.10
N TYR A 127 -6.29 -15.95 -8.02
CA TYR A 127 -7.31 -16.96 -7.77
C TYR A 127 -6.64 -18.30 -7.46
N SER A 128 -6.64 -18.69 -6.18
CA SER A 128 -5.94 -19.89 -5.70
C SER A 128 -6.52 -20.34 -4.37
N ASN A 129 -6.27 -21.59 -4.00
CA ASN A 129 -6.67 -22.09 -2.68
C ASN A 129 -6.01 -21.30 -1.53
N ALA A 130 -4.77 -20.88 -1.68
CA ALA A 130 -4.11 -20.02 -0.69
C ALA A 130 -4.78 -18.64 -0.60
N GLY A 131 -5.15 -18.04 -1.73
CA GLY A 131 -5.92 -16.80 -1.79
C GLY A 131 -7.31 -16.93 -1.14
N LEU A 132 -8.01 -18.05 -1.32
CA LEU A 132 -9.27 -18.36 -0.65
C LEU A 132 -9.12 -18.37 0.88
N VAL A 133 -8.13 -19.12 1.39
CA VAL A 133 -7.87 -19.20 2.85
C VAL A 133 -7.56 -17.81 3.41
N ASN A 134 -6.73 -17.04 2.72
CA ASN A 134 -6.37 -15.67 3.13
C ASN A 134 -7.60 -14.74 3.14
N ASN A 135 -8.47 -14.83 2.13
CA ASN A 135 -9.69 -14.02 2.05
C ASN A 135 -10.66 -14.32 3.21
N VAL A 136 -10.90 -15.61 3.51
CA VAL A 136 -11.78 -16.02 4.61
C VAL A 136 -11.19 -15.58 5.96
N ALA A 137 -9.91 -15.89 6.21
CA ALA A 137 -9.22 -15.49 7.43
C ALA A 137 -9.21 -13.97 7.59
N GLY A 138 -8.90 -13.23 6.52
CA GLY A 138 -8.83 -11.77 6.52
C GLY A 138 -10.15 -11.11 6.90
N LYS A 139 -11.30 -11.60 6.39
CA LYS A 139 -12.62 -11.07 6.79
C LYS A 139 -12.92 -11.29 8.27
N ILE A 140 -12.55 -12.45 8.83
CA ILE A 140 -12.73 -12.74 10.26
C ILE A 140 -11.85 -11.83 11.13
N ILE A 141 -10.59 -11.67 10.74
CA ILE A 141 -9.62 -10.81 11.43
C ILE A 141 -10.07 -9.35 11.37
N ALA A 142 -10.57 -8.88 10.23
CA ALA A 142 -11.10 -7.53 10.08
C ALA A 142 -12.26 -7.24 11.07
N ASN A 143 -13.18 -8.18 11.22
CA ASN A 143 -14.24 -8.04 12.20
C ASN A 143 -13.71 -8.02 13.65
N TYR A 144 -12.70 -8.83 13.96
CA TYR A 144 -12.06 -8.78 15.27
C TYR A 144 -11.48 -7.40 15.59
N TRP A 145 -10.75 -6.78 14.64
CA TRP A 145 -10.26 -5.41 14.78
C TRP A 145 -11.40 -4.43 15.05
N LEU A 146 -12.43 -4.45 14.19
CA LEU A 146 -13.51 -3.47 14.20
C LEU A 146 -14.46 -3.60 15.39
N ASP A 147 -14.60 -4.81 15.97
CA ASP A 147 -15.58 -5.07 17.02
C ASP A 147 -14.95 -5.23 18.42
N LYS A 148 -13.67 -5.61 18.50
CA LYS A 148 -12.99 -5.90 19.77
C LYS A 148 -11.84 -4.95 20.12
N VAL A 149 -11.10 -4.49 19.14
CA VAL A 149 -9.92 -3.63 19.36
C VAL A 149 -10.31 -2.16 19.27
N TYR A 150 -11.04 -1.79 18.23
CA TYR A 150 -11.47 -0.41 18.02
C TYR A 150 -12.79 -0.10 18.76
N SER A 151 -13.05 1.18 18.99
CA SER A 151 -14.34 1.62 19.52
C SER A 151 -15.43 1.49 18.45
N LYS A 152 -16.68 1.49 18.90
CA LYS A 152 -17.84 1.49 17.99
C LYS A 152 -17.81 2.63 16.98
N GLU A 153 -17.37 3.81 17.43
CA GLU A 153 -17.28 5.01 16.59
C GLU A 153 -16.19 4.86 15.52
N GLU A 154 -15.00 4.32 15.88
CA GLU A 154 -13.92 4.04 14.96
C GLU A 154 -14.32 2.98 13.93
N GLY A 155 -14.92 1.88 14.40
CA GLY A 155 -15.44 0.83 13.52
C GLY A 155 -16.54 1.34 12.58
N TYR A 156 -17.44 2.18 13.09
CA TYR A 156 -18.49 2.78 12.28
C TYR A 156 -17.89 3.73 11.21
N ALA A 157 -16.97 4.61 11.57
CA ALA A 157 -16.35 5.52 10.62
C ALA A 157 -15.64 4.78 9.48
N HIS A 158 -14.98 3.64 9.78
CA HIS A 158 -14.41 2.78 8.74
C HIS A 158 -15.50 2.18 7.85
N ARG A 159 -16.50 1.50 8.44
CA ARG A 159 -17.57 0.84 7.69
C ARG A 159 -18.41 1.81 6.88
N ASN A 160 -18.67 2.99 7.46
CA ASN A 160 -19.42 4.07 6.79
C ASN A 160 -18.63 4.72 5.65
N GLY A 161 -17.29 4.60 5.63
CA GLY A 161 -16.43 5.21 4.63
C GLY A 161 -16.07 6.66 4.90
N ASP A 162 -16.16 7.14 6.14
CA ASP A 162 -15.64 8.45 6.55
C ASP A 162 -14.11 8.45 6.52
N TYR A 163 -13.52 7.30 6.87
CA TYR A 163 -12.12 6.97 6.65
C TYR A 163 -11.94 5.47 6.35
N HIS A 164 -10.72 5.10 5.98
CA HIS A 164 -10.33 3.71 5.77
C HIS A 164 -9.17 3.34 6.68
N ILE A 165 -9.34 2.27 7.48
CA ILE A 165 -8.25 1.64 8.23
C ILE A 165 -7.67 0.56 7.33
N HIS A 166 -6.37 0.67 7.01
CA HIS A 166 -5.67 -0.29 6.14
C HIS A 166 -5.31 -1.59 6.87
N ASP A 167 -5.17 -2.67 6.11
CA ASP A 167 -4.65 -3.98 6.54
C ASP A 167 -5.39 -4.55 7.75
N LEU A 168 -6.70 -4.57 7.66
CA LEU A 168 -7.55 -5.21 8.65
C LEU A 168 -7.56 -6.74 8.51
N ASP A 169 -7.05 -7.28 7.42
CA ASP A 169 -6.99 -8.71 7.13
C ASP A 169 -5.92 -9.48 7.91
N CYS A 170 -5.05 -8.77 8.63
CA CYS A 170 -4.04 -9.37 9.49
C CYS A 170 -3.83 -8.60 10.81
N LEU A 171 -3.37 -9.33 11.85
CA LEU A 171 -3.12 -8.75 13.18
C LEU A 171 -1.66 -8.29 13.30
N THR A 172 -1.21 -7.43 12.39
CA THR A 172 0.21 -7.03 12.30
C THR A 172 0.36 -5.53 12.07
N GLY A 173 1.62 -5.05 12.14
CA GLY A 173 1.98 -3.71 11.68
C GLY A 173 1.91 -3.60 10.16
N TYR A 174 1.93 -2.35 9.66
CA TYR A 174 1.79 -2.08 8.22
C TYR A 174 3.06 -2.44 7.46
N CYS A 175 4.15 -1.70 7.63
CA CYS A 175 5.39 -1.93 6.90
C CYS A 175 6.63 -1.76 7.79
N ALA A 176 7.71 -2.43 7.42
CA ALA A 176 8.96 -2.38 8.16
C ALA A 176 10.18 -2.25 7.25
N GLY A 177 11.11 -1.40 7.67
CA GLY A 177 12.46 -1.36 7.14
C GLY A 177 13.42 -2.05 8.10
N TRP A 178 14.22 -2.91 7.55
CA TRP A 178 15.13 -3.78 8.29
C TRP A 178 16.57 -3.33 8.15
N SER A 179 17.38 -3.61 9.16
CA SER A 179 18.82 -3.39 9.06
C SER A 179 19.49 -4.53 8.29
N LEU A 180 19.90 -4.25 7.06
CA LEU A 180 20.71 -5.18 6.29
C LEU A 180 22.05 -5.45 6.99
N ARG A 181 22.62 -4.43 7.62
CA ARG A 181 23.85 -4.57 8.40
C ARG A 181 23.71 -5.57 9.54
N VAL A 182 22.60 -5.54 10.28
CA VAL A 182 22.35 -6.51 11.38
C VAL A 182 22.23 -7.92 10.80
N LEU A 183 21.50 -8.12 9.72
CA LEU A 183 21.37 -9.43 9.06
C LEU A 183 22.73 -9.97 8.59
N LEU A 184 23.55 -9.13 7.96
CA LEU A 184 24.88 -9.51 7.48
C LEU A 184 25.86 -9.77 8.62
N ASN A 185 25.75 -9.04 9.72
CA ASN A 185 26.60 -9.21 10.89
C ASN A 185 26.26 -10.45 11.73
N ASP A 186 24.98 -10.67 11.99
CA ASP A 186 24.48 -11.66 12.94
C ASP A 186 24.02 -12.97 12.29
N GLY A 187 23.68 -12.93 11.00
CA GLY A 187 23.01 -14.01 10.30
C GLY A 187 21.51 -14.05 10.55
N PHE A 188 20.85 -15.10 10.07
CA PHE A 188 19.42 -15.31 10.24
C PHE A 188 19.15 -16.37 11.30
N ASN A 189 19.01 -15.95 12.55
CA ASN A 189 19.02 -16.80 13.72
C ASN A 189 18.25 -16.19 14.92
N GLY A 190 18.35 -16.85 16.08
CA GLY A 190 17.86 -16.33 17.36
C GLY A 190 16.39 -16.56 17.63
N VAL A 191 15.69 -17.34 16.80
CA VAL A 191 14.31 -17.74 17.01
C VAL A 191 14.24 -19.20 17.44
N ARG A 192 13.91 -19.44 18.72
CA ARG A 192 13.89 -20.77 19.32
C ARG A 192 13.05 -21.78 18.53
N GLY A 193 13.63 -22.93 18.23
CA GLY A 193 12.96 -24.02 17.53
C GLY A 193 12.82 -23.82 16.02
N ARG A 194 13.53 -22.83 15.46
CA ARG A 194 13.60 -22.58 14.02
C ARG A 194 15.01 -22.87 13.48
N VAL A 195 15.09 -23.05 12.17
CA VAL A 195 16.38 -23.21 11.48
C VAL A 195 17.16 -21.90 11.60
N GLU A 196 18.45 -21.99 11.89
CA GLU A 196 19.35 -20.87 12.04
C GLU A 196 20.43 -20.89 10.97
N SER A 197 20.73 -19.71 10.41
CA SER A 197 21.86 -19.47 9.51
C SER A 197 22.90 -18.60 10.20
N ARG A 198 24.17 -18.99 10.11
CA ARG A 198 25.28 -18.12 10.51
C ARG A 198 25.37 -16.88 9.63
N PRO A 199 26.09 -15.83 10.05
CA PRO A 199 26.39 -14.71 9.15
C PRO A 199 26.96 -15.18 7.82
N PRO A 200 26.52 -14.60 6.69
CA PRO A 200 26.94 -15.05 5.37
C PRO A 200 28.45 -14.90 5.19
N ALA A 201 29.07 -15.89 4.57
CA ALA A 201 30.46 -15.83 4.21
C ALA A 201 30.69 -15.31 2.80
N HIS A 202 29.68 -15.44 1.91
CA HIS A 202 29.76 -15.16 0.48
C HIS A 202 28.60 -14.31 0.00
N PHE A 203 28.79 -13.59 -1.10
CA PHE A 203 27.77 -12.72 -1.72
C PHE A 203 26.46 -13.47 -2.00
N ARG A 204 26.55 -14.66 -2.59
CA ARG A 204 25.39 -15.49 -2.89
C ARG A 204 24.62 -15.94 -1.65
N GLU A 205 25.34 -16.22 -0.57
CA GLU A 205 24.74 -16.60 0.73
C GLU A 205 24.01 -15.41 1.33
N ALA A 206 24.58 -14.20 1.25
CA ALA A 206 23.94 -12.97 1.72
C ALA A 206 22.61 -12.74 1.01
N LEU A 207 22.58 -12.82 -0.30
CA LEU A 207 21.35 -12.69 -1.09
C LEU A 207 20.31 -13.79 -0.78
N GLY A 208 20.77 -15.04 -0.56
CA GLY A 208 19.89 -16.14 -0.16
C GLY A 208 19.28 -15.95 1.23
N GLN A 209 20.07 -15.44 2.20
CA GLN A 209 19.54 -15.10 3.53
C GLN A 209 18.57 -13.94 3.48
N MET A 210 18.83 -12.92 2.65
CA MET A 210 17.90 -11.80 2.46
C MET A 210 16.56 -12.28 1.89
N ALA A 211 16.58 -13.14 0.87
CA ALA A 211 15.35 -13.69 0.29
C ALA A 211 14.53 -14.48 1.32
N ASN A 212 15.19 -15.35 2.10
CA ASN A 212 14.53 -16.08 3.17
C ASN A 212 14.00 -15.16 4.28
N PHE A 213 14.77 -14.16 4.67
CA PHE A 213 14.38 -13.16 5.66
C PHE A 213 13.10 -12.45 5.22
N LEU A 214 13.09 -11.87 4.02
CA LEU A 214 11.95 -11.15 3.48
C LEU A 214 10.72 -12.07 3.32
N GLY A 215 10.91 -13.30 2.85
CA GLY A 215 9.85 -14.30 2.72
C GLY A 215 9.19 -14.67 4.06
N ILE A 216 9.96 -14.70 5.16
CA ILE A 216 9.44 -15.00 6.48
C ILE A 216 8.80 -13.77 7.13
N LEU A 217 9.46 -12.61 7.07
CA LEU A 217 8.99 -11.39 7.73
C LEU A 217 7.67 -10.86 7.11
N GLN A 218 7.40 -11.12 5.83
CA GLN A 218 6.08 -10.82 5.25
C GLN A 218 4.93 -11.58 5.91
N SER A 219 5.21 -12.65 6.67
CA SER A 219 4.18 -13.33 7.46
C SER A 219 3.93 -12.68 8.82
N GLU A 220 4.78 -11.74 9.22
CA GLU A 220 4.65 -10.96 10.47
C GLU A 220 4.31 -9.49 10.23
N TRP A 221 4.22 -9.03 8.96
CA TRP A 221 3.90 -7.67 8.54
C TRP A 221 2.93 -7.68 7.36
N ALA A 222 2.01 -6.71 7.35
CA ALA A 222 0.97 -6.65 6.33
C ALA A 222 1.48 -6.19 4.96
N GLY A 223 2.27 -5.14 4.96
CA GLY A 223 2.73 -4.45 3.75
C GLY A 223 4.22 -4.68 3.44
N ALA A 224 4.82 -3.66 2.86
CA ALA A 224 6.16 -3.74 2.30
C ALA A 224 7.26 -3.98 3.34
N GLN A 225 8.26 -4.74 2.92
CA GLN A 225 9.52 -4.98 3.62
C GLN A 225 10.64 -4.30 2.85
N ALA A 226 11.55 -3.60 3.53
CA ALA A 226 12.60 -2.86 2.86
C ALA A 226 13.99 -3.08 3.45
N PHE A 227 14.99 -3.08 2.58
CA PHE A 227 16.39 -2.91 2.94
C PHE A 227 16.95 -1.65 2.27
N SER A 228 17.52 -0.75 3.07
CA SER A 228 18.27 0.40 2.55
C SER A 228 19.73 0.06 2.26
N SER A 229 20.38 0.87 1.42
CA SER A 229 21.80 0.76 1.10
C SER A 229 22.22 -0.64 0.60
N PHE A 230 21.37 -1.24 -0.23
CA PHE A 230 21.57 -2.60 -0.73
C PHE A 230 22.90 -2.78 -1.43
N ASP A 231 23.24 -1.88 -2.35
CA ASP A 231 24.48 -1.91 -3.11
C ASP A 231 25.70 -1.61 -2.22
N THR A 232 25.59 -0.66 -1.27
CA THR A 232 26.68 -0.31 -0.36
C THR A 232 27.03 -1.47 0.58
N TYR A 233 26.05 -2.06 1.25
CA TYR A 233 26.31 -3.14 2.23
C TYR A 233 26.77 -4.45 1.60
N LEU A 234 26.39 -4.72 0.37
CA LEU A 234 26.75 -5.97 -0.31
C LEU A 234 28.07 -5.90 -1.09
N ALA A 235 28.53 -4.70 -1.45
CA ALA A 235 29.75 -4.51 -2.23
C ALA A 235 31.01 -5.16 -1.62
N PRO A 236 31.26 -5.12 -0.27
CA PRO A 236 32.39 -5.81 0.33
C PRO A 236 32.43 -7.32 0.08
N TYR A 237 31.26 -7.97 -0.07
CA TYR A 237 31.19 -9.42 -0.36
C TYR A 237 31.60 -9.71 -1.80
N VAL A 238 31.22 -8.85 -2.77
CA VAL A 238 31.63 -8.98 -4.17
C VAL A 238 33.15 -8.88 -4.26
N PHE A 239 33.75 -7.90 -3.58
CA PHE A 239 35.20 -7.76 -3.49
C PHE A 239 35.88 -8.98 -2.86
N LYS A 240 35.37 -9.41 -1.68
CA LYS A 240 35.90 -10.54 -0.93
C LYS A 240 35.93 -11.83 -1.74
N ASP A 241 34.85 -12.09 -2.48
CA ASP A 241 34.69 -13.28 -3.27
C ASP A 241 35.34 -13.17 -4.67
N GLN A 242 35.97 -12.02 -4.98
CA GLN A 242 36.61 -11.72 -6.26
C GLN A 242 35.72 -12.03 -7.47
N LEU A 243 34.41 -11.68 -7.37
CA LEU A 243 33.43 -12.06 -8.37
C LEU A 243 33.64 -11.33 -9.70
N SER A 244 33.43 -12.06 -10.78
CA SER A 244 33.26 -11.46 -12.09
C SER A 244 31.86 -10.80 -12.22
N GLN A 245 31.69 -9.86 -13.15
CA GLN A 245 30.39 -9.25 -13.45
C GLN A 245 29.31 -10.32 -13.71
N LYS A 246 29.67 -11.37 -14.48
CA LYS A 246 28.75 -12.47 -14.79
C LYS A 246 28.32 -13.27 -13.56
N ASP A 247 29.19 -13.43 -12.55
CA ASP A 247 28.84 -14.15 -11.33
C ASP A 247 27.95 -13.31 -10.42
N VAL A 248 28.17 -11.98 -10.36
CA VAL A 248 27.27 -11.02 -9.69
C VAL A 248 25.88 -11.06 -10.34
N GLU A 249 25.78 -11.00 -11.67
CA GLU A 249 24.52 -11.08 -12.40
C GLU A 249 23.77 -12.39 -12.11
N LYS A 250 24.46 -13.54 -12.13
CA LYS A 250 23.83 -14.83 -11.80
C LYS A 250 23.27 -14.86 -10.38
N ALA A 251 24.00 -14.31 -9.42
CA ALA A 251 23.57 -14.27 -8.02
C ALA A 251 22.35 -13.36 -7.85
N ILE A 252 22.36 -12.16 -8.43
CA ILE A 252 21.25 -11.23 -8.41
C ILE A 252 20.04 -11.79 -9.15
N ARG A 253 20.23 -12.46 -10.28
CA ARG A 253 19.14 -13.14 -11.01
C ARG A 253 18.41 -14.12 -10.10
N SER A 254 19.16 -14.98 -9.40
CA SER A 254 18.57 -15.92 -8.45
C SER A 254 17.80 -15.23 -7.33
N PHE A 255 18.32 -14.11 -6.82
CA PHE A 255 17.66 -13.31 -5.79
C PHE A 255 16.34 -12.72 -6.29
N VAL A 256 16.34 -12.06 -7.45
CA VAL A 256 15.14 -11.46 -8.06
C VAL A 256 14.07 -12.52 -8.32
N TYR A 257 14.43 -13.67 -8.90
CA TYR A 257 13.49 -14.78 -9.10
C TYR A 257 12.87 -15.25 -7.77
N ASN A 258 13.67 -15.42 -6.71
CA ASN A 258 13.18 -15.85 -5.39
C ASN A 258 12.20 -14.85 -4.77
N LEU A 259 12.35 -13.56 -5.04
CA LEU A 259 11.43 -12.53 -4.55
C LEU A 259 10.12 -12.43 -5.36
N ASN A 260 10.08 -13.01 -6.57
CA ASN A 260 8.86 -13.01 -7.39
C ASN A 260 8.10 -14.34 -7.32
N VAL A 261 8.59 -15.31 -6.54
CA VAL A 261 7.86 -16.56 -6.26
C VAL A 261 6.85 -16.31 -5.14
N PRO A 262 5.58 -16.75 -5.30
CA PRO A 262 4.59 -16.66 -4.24
C PRO A 262 5.00 -17.47 -3.01
N ALA A 263 5.42 -16.81 -1.94
CA ALA A 263 5.95 -17.43 -0.71
C ALA A 263 4.97 -17.40 0.46
N ARG A 264 4.11 -16.36 0.56
CA ARG A 264 3.11 -16.22 1.61
C ARG A 264 1.70 -16.34 1.02
N TRP A 265 1.01 -17.43 1.33
CA TRP A 265 -0.41 -17.58 0.98
C TRP A 265 -0.74 -17.19 -0.47
N GLY A 266 0.16 -17.51 -1.40
CA GLY A 266 0.01 -17.15 -2.82
C GLY A 266 0.43 -15.74 -3.19
N GLN A 267 1.15 -15.02 -2.31
CA GLN A 267 1.69 -13.69 -2.58
C GLN A 267 3.22 -13.72 -2.62
N SER A 268 3.80 -12.95 -3.54
CA SER A 268 5.24 -12.64 -3.53
C SER A 268 5.55 -11.64 -2.42
N PRO A 269 6.78 -11.67 -1.83
CA PRO A 269 7.16 -10.68 -0.82
C PRO A 269 7.18 -9.28 -1.42
N PHE A 270 6.30 -8.39 -0.91
CA PHE A 270 6.32 -6.98 -1.28
C PHE A 270 7.59 -6.32 -0.75
N THR A 271 8.57 -6.18 -1.62
CA THR A 271 9.95 -5.82 -1.25
C THR A 271 10.39 -4.55 -1.94
N ASN A 272 11.03 -3.67 -1.17
CA ASN A 272 11.73 -2.49 -1.66
C ASN A 272 13.21 -2.57 -1.30
N ILE A 273 14.10 -2.11 -2.18
CA ILE A 273 15.52 -1.89 -1.93
C ILE A 273 15.90 -0.46 -2.25
N THR A 274 16.81 0.10 -1.48
CA THR A 274 17.41 1.40 -1.82
C THR A 274 18.81 1.18 -2.38
N LEU A 275 19.08 1.82 -3.50
CA LEU A 275 20.38 1.87 -4.15
C LEU A 275 20.99 3.26 -3.91
N ASP A 276 22.10 3.29 -3.23
CA ASP A 276 22.80 4.55 -2.90
C ASP A 276 23.50 5.15 -4.10
N TRP A 277 23.92 4.31 -5.05
CA TRP A 277 24.66 4.66 -6.28
C TRP A 277 26.06 5.21 -6.03
N VAL A 278 26.21 6.08 -5.05
CA VAL A 278 27.47 6.57 -4.51
C VAL A 278 27.52 6.25 -3.02
N VAL A 279 28.71 5.87 -2.51
CA VAL A 279 28.84 5.50 -1.09
C VAL A 279 28.43 6.68 -0.19
N PRO A 280 27.40 6.52 0.66
CA PRO A 280 26.93 7.58 1.53
C PRO A 280 28.02 8.02 2.53
N THR A 281 28.08 9.32 2.79
CA THR A 281 29.12 9.92 3.64
C THR A 281 29.11 9.38 5.08
N ASP A 282 27.93 9.03 5.60
CA ASP A 282 27.77 8.45 6.94
C ASP A 282 28.22 6.97 7.02
N LEU A 283 28.26 6.27 5.89
CA LEU A 283 28.75 4.90 5.80
C LEU A 283 30.19 4.80 5.34
N ALA A 284 30.70 5.83 4.65
CA ALA A 284 31.98 5.82 3.95
C ALA A 284 33.15 5.35 4.83
N ASP A 285 33.21 5.80 6.08
CA ASP A 285 34.29 5.48 7.04
C ASP A 285 33.96 4.29 7.95
N GLN A 286 32.77 3.69 7.80
CA GLN A 286 32.41 2.50 8.56
C GLN A 286 33.04 1.23 7.96
N ILE A 287 33.38 0.29 8.82
CA ILE A 287 33.92 -1.02 8.42
C ILE A 287 32.79 -2.01 8.14
N PRO A 288 32.89 -2.86 7.13
CA PRO A 288 32.00 -3.99 6.95
C PRO A 288 32.23 -5.03 8.04
N THR A 289 31.17 -5.49 8.71
CA THR A 289 31.28 -6.40 9.86
C THR A 289 30.60 -7.73 9.65
N LYS A 290 31.18 -8.77 10.30
CA LYS A 290 30.62 -10.11 10.43
C LYS A 290 30.96 -10.63 11.84
N ASN A 291 29.98 -11.06 12.64
CA ASN A 291 30.15 -11.42 14.05
C ASN A 291 30.82 -10.30 14.87
N ASN A 292 30.49 -9.05 14.63
CA ASN A 292 31.10 -7.85 15.24
C ASN A 292 32.61 -7.70 15.01
N LEU A 293 33.15 -8.40 14.02
CA LEU A 293 34.55 -8.30 13.61
C LEU A 293 34.59 -7.76 12.15
N HIS A 294 35.72 -7.21 11.78
CA HIS A 294 35.94 -6.81 10.40
C HIS A 294 35.69 -7.99 9.43
N LEU A 295 34.96 -7.80 8.33
CA LEU A 295 34.61 -8.87 7.37
C LEU A 295 35.85 -9.59 6.82
N PHE A 296 36.96 -8.88 6.69
CA PHE A 296 38.24 -9.41 6.15
C PHE A 296 39.21 -9.89 7.23
N ARG A 297 38.79 -9.89 8.49
CA ARG A 297 39.69 -10.31 9.58
C ARG A 297 40.21 -11.73 9.38
N GLY A 298 41.52 -11.87 9.47
CA GLY A 298 42.19 -13.16 9.33
C GLY A 298 42.20 -13.73 7.90
N LEU A 299 41.77 -12.96 6.91
CA LEU A 299 41.96 -13.31 5.49
C LEU A 299 43.42 -13.03 5.12
N SER A 300 44.11 -14.02 4.59
CA SER A 300 45.41 -13.89 3.93
C SER A 300 45.25 -14.33 2.49
N ASN A 301 45.20 -13.36 1.57
CA ASN A 301 45.07 -13.60 0.12
C ASN A 301 45.84 -12.48 -0.59
N GLY A 302 46.93 -12.85 -1.24
CA GLY A 302 47.83 -11.89 -1.88
C GLY A 302 47.14 -11.07 -3.02
N GLU A 303 46.14 -11.62 -3.70
CA GLU A 303 45.40 -10.87 -4.73
C GLU A 303 44.48 -9.82 -4.10
N LEU A 304 43.79 -10.16 -2.99
CA LEU A 304 42.96 -9.21 -2.26
C LEU A 304 43.81 -8.11 -1.61
N GLU A 305 44.97 -8.50 -1.02
CA GLU A 305 45.93 -7.57 -0.39
C GLU A 305 46.51 -6.60 -1.43
N ASN A 306 46.92 -7.08 -2.59
CA ASN A 306 47.36 -6.24 -3.70
C ASN A 306 46.24 -5.32 -4.20
N SER A 307 45.01 -5.82 -4.28
CA SER A 307 43.87 -5.02 -4.69
C SER A 307 43.55 -3.92 -3.66
N ALA A 308 43.68 -4.19 -2.37
CA ALA A 308 43.53 -3.19 -1.30
C ALA A 308 44.62 -2.11 -1.38
N GLN A 309 45.87 -2.53 -1.57
CA GLN A 309 47.00 -1.58 -1.73
C GLN A 309 46.83 -0.68 -2.96
N ASN A 310 46.32 -1.22 -4.08
CA ASN A 310 46.01 -0.42 -5.26
C ASN A 310 44.89 0.61 -5.03
N ARG A 311 44.09 0.43 -3.96
CA ARG A 311 43.08 1.39 -3.49
C ARG A 311 43.61 2.35 -2.41
N GLY A 312 44.91 2.33 -2.14
CA GLY A 312 45.56 3.20 -1.17
C GLY A 312 45.42 2.75 0.28
N VAL A 313 45.02 1.49 0.53
CA VAL A 313 44.82 0.94 1.87
C VAL A 313 46.00 0.03 2.25
N ARG A 314 46.45 0.06 3.52
CA ARG A 314 47.64 -0.69 3.96
C ARG A 314 47.34 -2.17 4.13
N SER A 315 46.17 -2.49 4.65
CA SER A 315 45.72 -3.85 4.89
C SER A 315 44.25 -4.05 4.56
N LEU A 316 43.82 -5.29 4.42
CA LEU A 316 42.40 -5.58 4.21
C LEU A 316 41.52 -5.13 5.39
N GLU A 317 42.04 -5.12 6.61
CA GLU A 317 41.30 -4.67 7.81
C GLU A 317 41.19 -3.14 7.93
N ASP A 318 41.90 -2.38 7.09
CA ASP A 318 41.74 -0.93 7.00
C ASP A 318 40.66 -0.51 5.97
N MET A 319 40.07 -1.47 5.25
CA MET A 319 39.06 -1.19 4.24
C MET A 319 37.73 -0.80 4.87
N THR A 320 37.17 0.30 4.41
CA THR A 320 35.84 0.82 4.77
C THR A 320 34.95 0.85 3.55
N TYR A 321 33.66 1.16 3.71
CA TYR A 321 32.71 1.12 2.58
C TYR A 321 33.12 2.02 1.40
N ARG A 322 33.82 3.14 1.64
CA ARG A 322 34.32 4.02 0.56
C ARG A 322 35.18 3.33 -0.49
N HIS A 323 35.79 2.21 -0.15
CA HIS A 323 36.72 1.52 -1.04
C HIS A 323 36.03 0.54 -2.01
N PHE A 324 34.69 0.41 -1.95
CA PHE A 324 33.96 -0.60 -2.72
C PHE A 324 33.03 -0.03 -3.81
N GLN A 325 33.27 1.21 -4.25
CA GLN A 325 32.43 1.84 -5.31
C GLN A 325 32.38 1.01 -6.59
N ARG A 326 33.48 0.36 -6.97
CA ARG A 326 33.54 -0.51 -8.14
C ARG A 326 32.56 -1.69 -8.00
N GLU A 327 32.53 -2.32 -6.85
CA GLU A 327 31.66 -3.47 -6.57
C GLU A 327 30.18 -3.05 -6.42
N MET A 328 29.92 -1.84 -5.91
CA MET A 328 28.58 -1.25 -5.99
C MET A 328 28.13 -1.11 -7.44
N ASN A 329 28.99 -0.61 -8.31
CA ASN A 329 28.68 -0.47 -9.73
C ASN A 329 28.40 -1.84 -10.39
N MET A 330 29.12 -2.90 -9.99
CA MET A 330 28.87 -4.26 -10.47
C MET A 330 27.49 -4.78 -10.04
N ILE A 331 27.07 -4.48 -8.80
CA ILE A 331 25.76 -4.84 -8.28
C ILE A 331 24.66 -4.08 -9.04
N ASN A 332 24.81 -2.76 -9.19
CA ASN A 332 23.83 -1.92 -9.87
C ASN A 332 23.68 -2.33 -11.36
N LYS A 333 24.78 -2.61 -12.02
CA LYS A 333 24.78 -3.15 -13.40
C LYS A 333 24.04 -4.47 -13.49
N GLY A 334 24.36 -5.43 -12.61
CA GLY A 334 23.70 -6.72 -12.58
C GLY A 334 22.21 -6.61 -12.30
N TYR A 335 21.81 -5.74 -11.37
CA TYR A 335 20.41 -5.53 -11.03
C TYR A 335 19.63 -4.97 -12.24
N TYR A 336 20.09 -3.88 -12.84
CA TYR A 336 19.36 -3.26 -13.96
C TYR A 336 19.38 -4.11 -15.24
N THR A 337 20.44 -4.89 -15.49
CA THR A 337 20.45 -5.88 -16.58
C THR A 337 19.28 -6.85 -16.41
N ILE A 338 19.12 -7.44 -15.22
CA ILE A 338 18.10 -8.46 -14.97
C ILE A 338 16.69 -7.86 -14.98
N MET A 339 16.50 -6.70 -14.35
CA MET A 339 15.21 -6.03 -14.31
C MET A 339 14.75 -5.57 -15.72
N THR A 340 15.69 -5.30 -16.63
CA THR A 340 15.39 -4.90 -18.02
C THR A 340 15.11 -6.12 -18.92
N GLU A 341 15.78 -7.23 -18.69
CA GLU A 341 15.56 -8.49 -19.43
C GLU A 341 14.20 -9.12 -19.09
N GLY A 342 13.77 -9.01 -17.81
CA GLY A 342 12.55 -9.67 -17.33
C GLY A 342 12.71 -11.18 -17.10
N ASP A 343 11.58 -11.86 -16.98
CA ASP A 343 11.53 -13.33 -16.83
C ASP A 343 11.81 -14.06 -18.14
N ALA A 344 11.68 -15.40 -18.15
CA ALA A 344 11.91 -16.23 -19.34
C ALA A 344 11.00 -15.87 -20.55
N ASN A 345 9.92 -15.16 -20.32
CA ASN A 345 8.98 -14.68 -21.34
C ASN A 345 9.15 -13.17 -21.62
N GLY A 346 10.15 -12.52 -21.02
CA GLY A 346 10.37 -11.08 -21.13
C GLY A 346 9.36 -10.24 -20.33
N GLN A 347 8.64 -10.84 -19.36
CA GLN A 347 7.75 -10.08 -18.49
C GLN A 347 8.55 -9.37 -17.40
N PRO A 348 8.24 -8.10 -17.11
CA PRO A 348 8.92 -7.37 -16.05
C PRO A 348 8.75 -8.02 -14.67
N PHE A 349 9.80 -8.02 -13.87
CA PHE A 349 9.70 -8.39 -12.46
C PHE A 349 9.04 -7.28 -11.66
N THR A 350 8.16 -7.66 -10.73
CA THR A 350 7.52 -6.71 -9.82
C THR A 350 8.45 -6.32 -8.66
N PHE A 351 9.23 -7.27 -8.15
CA PHE A 351 10.10 -7.10 -6.99
C PHE A 351 11.55 -7.48 -7.24
N PRO A 352 12.47 -6.89 -6.44
CA PRO A 352 12.26 -5.79 -5.51
C PRO A 352 12.06 -4.46 -6.24
N ILE A 353 11.26 -3.55 -5.65
CA ILE A 353 11.08 -2.18 -6.19
C ILE A 353 12.33 -1.37 -5.82
N PRO A 354 13.04 -0.76 -6.79
CA PRO A 354 14.22 0.02 -6.49
C PRO A 354 13.88 1.49 -6.20
N THR A 355 14.47 2.03 -5.15
CA THR A 355 14.59 3.47 -4.92
C THR A 355 16.03 3.87 -5.16
N VAL A 356 16.28 4.78 -6.08
CA VAL A 356 17.60 5.28 -6.41
C VAL A 356 17.80 6.64 -5.74
N ASN A 357 18.84 6.76 -4.94
CA ASN A 357 19.22 8.02 -4.29
C ASN A 357 19.94 8.91 -5.31
N ILE A 358 19.33 10.05 -5.64
CA ILE A 358 19.95 11.04 -6.54
C ILE A 358 20.53 12.16 -5.70
N THR A 359 21.84 12.12 -5.54
CA THR A 359 22.68 13.07 -4.80
C THR A 359 23.42 14.03 -5.72
N GLU A 360 24.07 15.07 -5.19
CA GLU A 360 24.83 16.03 -6.00
C GLU A 360 26.01 15.39 -6.75
N ASP A 361 26.60 14.34 -6.15
CA ASP A 361 27.72 13.56 -6.71
C ASP A 361 27.25 12.36 -7.56
N PHE A 362 25.95 12.26 -7.89
CA PHE A 362 25.42 11.21 -8.74
C PHE A 362 26.07 11.24 -10.13
N ASP A 363 26.63 10.11 -10.54
CA ASP A 363 27.27 9.98 -11.86
C ASP A 363 26.24 9.87 -12.99
N TRP A 364 25.88 11.01 -13.57
CA TRP A 364 24.92 11.10 -14.68
C TRP A 364 25.40 10.52 -16.01
N HIS A 365 26.69 10.21 -16.15
CA HIS A 365 27.29 9.77 -17.41
C HIS A 365 27.99 8.40 -17.33
N GLY A 366 27.90 7.73 -16.19
CA GLY A 366 28.45 6.40 -15.99
C GLY A 366 27.74 5.32 -16.81
N GLU A 367 28.41 4.22 -17.04
CA GLU A 367 27.89 3.06 -17.81
C GLU A 367 26.58 2.53 -17.19
N ASN A 368 26.51 2.44 -15.86
CA ASN A 368 25.32 1.96 -15.17
C ASN A 368 24.14 2.92 -15.26
N THR A 369 24.40 4.21 -15.41
CA THR A 369 23.39 5.25 -15.56
C THR A 369 22.63 5.09 -16.88
N GLU A 370 23.30 4.65 -17.94
CA GLU A 370 22.63 4.32 -19.20
C GLU A 370 21.63 3.15 -19.01
N LEU A 371 22.05 2.08 -18.34
CA LEU A 371 21.18 0.92 -18.04
C LEU A 371 19.98 1.31 -17.13
N LEU A 372 20.21 2.15 -16.13
CA LEU A 372 19.16 2.68 -15.27
C LEU A 372 18.08 3.40 -16.09
N PHE A 373 18.49 4.29 -16.98
CA PHE A 373 17.55 5.07 -17.79
C PHE A 373 16.98 4.31 -18.96
N GLU A 374 17.67 3.26 -19.46
CA GLU A 374 17.08 2.29 -20.39
C GLU A 374 15.92 1.53 -19.72
N ASN A 375 16.13 1.00 -18.51
CA ASN A 375 15.09 0.35 -17.74
C ASN A 375 13.92 1.30 -17.44
N THR A 376 14.22 2.53 -17.02
CA THR A 376 13.20 3.54 -16.72
C THR A 376 12.36 3.89 -17.94
N ALA A 377 12.99 4.08 -19.11
CA ALA A 377 12.29 4.39 -20.36
C ALA A 377 11.42 3.24 -20.88
N LYS A 378 11.81 1.99 -20.61
CA LYS A 378 11.11 0.80 -21.09
C LYS A 378 10.04 0.29 -20.15
N ILE A 379 10.34 0.27 -18.83
CA ILE A 379 9.55 -0.43 -17.81
C ILE A 379 8.98 0.53 -16.77
N GLY A 380 9.74 1.59 -16.40
CA GLY A 380 9.31 2.57 -15.42
C GLY A 380 9.30 2.02 -13.99
N SER A 381 10.17 1.06 -13.66
CA SER A 381 10.18 0.42 -12.35
C SER A 381 10.91 1.22 -11.26
N SER A 382 11.73 2.22 -11.64
CA SER A 382 12.60 2.96 -10.72
C SER A 382 11.91 4.17 -10.12
N TYR A 383 12.12 4.34 -8.81
CA TYR A 383 11.75 5.54 -8.07
C TYR A 383 13.00 6.35 -7.75
N PHE A 384 12.96 7.65 -8.03
CA PHE A 384 14.09 8.55 -7.83
C PHE A 384 13.84 9.40 -6.59
N GLN A 385 14.69 9.23 -5.57
CA GLN A 385 14.66 10.07 -4.38
C GLN A 385 15.51 11.32 -4.61
N ASN A 386 14.90 12.49 -4.42
CA ASN A 386 15.50 13.78 -4.74
C ASN A 386 16.26 14.37 -3.54
N PHE A 387 17.59 14.32 -3.59
CA PHE A 387 18.44 15.01 -2.63
C PHE A 387 19.04 16.31 -3.19
N ILE A 388 18.83 16.63 -4.47
CA ILE A 388 19.38 17.84 -5.12
C ILE A 388 18.45 19.02 -4.94
N GLY A 389 17.17 18.88 -5.31
CA GLY A 389 16.21 20.00 -5.37
C GLY A 389 15.92 20.65 -4.02
N SER A 390 16.10 19.91 -2.90
CA SER A 390 15.91 20.44 -1.56
C SER A 390 17.11 21.22 -1.02
N GLN A 391 18.28 21.15 -1.67
CA GLN A 391 19.52 21.79 -1.18
C GLN A 391 19.48 23.31 -1.19
N TYR A 392 18.63 23.89 -2.04
CA TYR A 392 18.58 25.32 -2.25
C TYR A 392 17.17 25.87 -2.09
N ILE A 393 17.11 27.11 -1.57
CA ILE A 393 15.90 27.93 -1.54
C ILE A 393 16.21 29.28 -2.16
N PHE A 394 15.20 30.04 -2.55
CA PHE A 394 15.38 31.43 -2.95
C PHE A 394 15.15 32.34 -1.73
N ASP A 395 16.05 33.29 -1.53
CA ASP A 395 15.91 34.32 -0.52
C ASP A 395 14.87 35.38 -0.92
N GLU A 396 14.64 36.36 -0.05
CA GLU A 396 13.68 37.45 -0.30
C GLU A 396 14.03 38.31 -1.54
N ASN A 397 15.27 38.24 -2.02
CA ASN A 397 15.77 38.94 -3.21
C ASN A 397 15.77 38.06 -4.46
N GLY A 398 15.27 36.82 -4.37
CA GLY A 398 15.26 35.86 -5.48
C GLY A 398 16.64 35.21 -5.75
N ASN A 399 17.61 35.31 -4.85
CA ASN A 399 18.90 34.64 -4.98
C ASN A 399 18.79 33.20 -4.47
N ARG A 400 19.45 32.29 -5.17
CA ARG A 400 19.58 30.88 -4.76
C ARG A 400 20.55 30.78 -3.59
N VAL A 401 20.04 30.36 -2.40
CA VAL A 401 20.82 30.18 -1.17
C VAL A 401 20.68 28.74 -0.66
N GLU A 402 21.66 28.29 0.12
CA GLU A 402 21.58 26.97 0.73
C GLU A 402 20.36 26.86 1.66
N ASN A 403 19.62 25.78 1.55
CA ASN A 403 18.49 25.48 2.42
C ASN A 403 19.00 24.90 3.74
N PRO A 404 18.87 25.58 4.88
CA PRO A 404 19.31 25.05 6.18
C PRO A 404 18.52 23.79 6.60
N ASN A 405 17.36 23.57 5.99
CA ASN A 405 16.50 22.41 6.23
C ASN A 405 16.61 21.37 5.10
N ALA A 406 17.63 21.45 4.26
CA ALA A 406 17.85 20.51 3.17
C ALA A 406 17.86 19.05 3.66
N TYR A 407 17.26 18.18 2.88
CA TYR A 407 17.42 16.75 3.06
C TYR A 407 18.83 16.36 2.60
N LYS A 408 19.63 15.82 3.53
CA LYS A 408 20.96 15.29 3.21
C LYS A 408 20.92 13.77 3.19
N PRO A 409 21.66 13.10 2.32
CA PRO A 409 21.66 11.62 2.25
C PRO A 409 22.02 10.95 3.57
N ASN A 410 22.82 11.58 4.42
CA ASN A 410 23.17 11.14 5.76
C ASN A 410 22.12 11.48 6.86
N ALA A 411 21.12 12.29 6.54
CA ALA A 411 20.08 12.70 7.47
C ALA A 411 18.69 12.13 7.12
N VAL A 412 18.52 11.61 5.91
CA VAL A 412 17.27 11.06 5.43
C VAL A 412 17.52 9.74 4.69
N ARG A 413 16.77 8.71 5.03
CA ARG A 413 16.76 7.45 4.29
C ARG A 413 15.36 7.16 3.78
N SER A 414 15.28 6.55 2.62
CA SER A 414 14.04 5.98 2.13
C SER A 414 13.83 4.60 2.73
N MET A 415 12.61 4.36 3.17
CA MET A 415 12.15 3.04 3.58
C MET A 415 10.90 2.68 2.77
N CYS A 416 10.39 1.47 2.98
CA CYS A 416 9.19 0.98 2.30
C CYS A 416 8.14 2.08 2.10
N CYS A 417 7.39 2.02 1.02
CA CYS A 417 6.34 2.99 0.66
C CYS A 417 6.83 4.44 0.51
N ARG A 418 8.12 4.65 0.20
CA ARG A 418 8.75 5.98 -0.01
C ARG A 418 8.68 6.88 1.22
N LEU A 419 8.63 6.27 2.40
CA LEU A 419 8.67 6.97 3.67
C LEU A 419 10.00 7.71 3.81
N GLN A 420 9.94 9.04 3.90
CA GLN A 420 11.10 9.86 4.24
C GLN A 420 11.29 9.89 5.75
N LEU A 421 12.48 9.55 6.19
CA LEU A 421 12.85 9.56 7.59
C LEU A 421 13.84 10.68 7.84
N ASP A 422 13.43 11.70 8.55
CA ASP A 422 14.35 12.71 9.06
C ASP A 422 15.08 12.16 10.28
N LEU A 423 16.31 11.72 10.08
CA LEU A 423 17.16 11.19 11.14
C LEU A 423 17.41 12.20 12.26
N ARG A 424 17.36 13.49 11.96
CA ARG A 424 17.58 14.54 12.97
C ARG A 424 16.49 14.48 14.05
N GLU A 425 15.25 14.19 13.67
CA GLU A 425 14.16 13.99 14.63
C GLU A 425 14.31 12.69 15.42
N LEU A 426 14.78 11.62 14.78
CA LEU A 426 15.05 10.34 15.45
C LEU A 426 16.25 10.44 16.40
N LEU A 427 17.31 11.17 16.03
CA LEU A 427 18.48 11.39 16.86
C LEU A 427 18.17 12.23 18.11
N LYS A 428 17.31 13.25 18.02
CA LYS A 428 16.83 14.04 19.17
C LYS A 428 16.14 13.20 20.24
N ARG A 429 15.60 12.04 19.88
CA ARG A 429 14.90 11.11 20.79
C ARG A 429 15.83 10.12 21.48
N GLY A 430 17.15 10.30 21.41
CA GLY A 430 18.14 9.46 22.09
C GLY A 430 18.27 8.03 21.51
N ASN A 431 17.77 7.80 20.31
CA ASN A 431 17.98 6.54 19.60
C ASN A 431 19.36 6.57 18.95
N GLY A 432 20.37 6.28 19.79
CA GLY A 432 21.76 6.51 19.53
C GLY A 432 22.34 5.81 18.33
N LEU A 433 23.28 6.49 17.78
CA LEU A 433 24.63 6.06 17.38
C LEU A 433 24.81 5.23 16.11
N PHE A 434 23.82 4.75 15.38
CA PHE A 434 24.13 3.95 14.18
C PHE A 434 23.33 4.45 12.95
N GLY A 435 23.97 5.20 12.24
CA GLY A 435 23.90 6.03 11.05
C GLY A 435 23.01 5.61 9.88
N SER A 436 22.10 4.69 9.96
CA SER A 436 21.08 4.49 8.94
C SER A 436 19.69 4.50 9.57
N ALA A 437 18.69 5.01 8.86
CA ALA A 437 17.28 5.00 9.28
C ALA A 437 16.68 3.58 9.24
N GLU A 438 17.50 2.61 9.56
CA GLU A 438 17.14 1.22 9.66
C GLU A 438 16.21 1.02 10.87
N MET A 439 15.44 -0.05 10.86
CA MET A 439 14.50 -0.41 11.94
C MET A 439 13.37 0.61 12.12
N THR A 440 12.88 1.15 11.05
CA THR A 440 11.75 2.09 11.01
C THR A 440 10.66 1.57 10.10
N GLY A 441 9.48 2.18 10.13
CA GLY A 441 8.37 1.79 9.30
C GLY A 441 7.07 2.49 9.71
N SER A 442 5.94 1.85 9.44
CA SER A 442 4.63 2.32 9.88
C SER A 442 3.89 1.21 10.62
N ILE A 443 3.33 1.56 11.78
CA ILE A 443 2.55 0.62 12.57
C ILE A 443 1.15 0.41 11.99
N GLY A 444 0.64 1.41 11.27
CA GLY A 444 -0.66 1.37 10.64
C GLY A 444 -0.98 2.65 9.90
N VAL A 445 -1.93 2.56 8.99
CA VAL A 445 -2.38 3.66 8.13
C VAL A 445 -3.90 3.84 8.26
N VAL A 446 -4.34 5.10 8.36
CA VAL A 446 -5.74 5.51 8.27
C VAL A 446 -5.85 6.59 7.20
N THR A 447 -6.67 6.36 6.17
CA THR A 447 -6.89 7.32 5.07
C THR A 447 -8.25 7.99 5.19
N ILE A 448 -8.28 9.32 5.18
CA ILE A 448 -9.51 10.13 5.32
C ILE A 448 -10.15 10.33 3.95
N ASN A 449 -11.48 10.19 3.88
CA ASN A 449 -12.29 10.47 2.71
C ASN A 449 -12.56 11.98 2.59
N MET A 450 -11.70 12.68 1.85
CA MET A 450 -11.83 14.14 1.67
C MET A 450 -13.01 14.49 0.77
N ALA A 451 -13.30 13.70 -0.27
CA ALA A 451 -14.40 13.96 -1.20
C ALA A 451 -15.75 14.08 -0.50
N ARG A 452 -16.03 13.17 0.45
CA ARG A 452 -17.24 13.22 1.28
C ARG A 452 -17.30 14.48 2.15
N LEU A 453 -16.16 14.91 2.71
CA LEU A 453 -16.10 16.17 3.48
C LEU A 453 -16.50 17.36 2.62
N GLY A 454 -16.00 17.46 1.39
CA GLY A 454 -16.40 18.51 0.45
C GLY A 454 -17.89 18.51 0.18
N TYR A 455 -18.47 17.33 -0.07
CA TYR A 455 -19.89 17.19 -0.35
C TYR A 455 -20.79 17.58 0.85
N LEU A 456 -20.49 17.10 2.04
CA LEU A 456 -21.32 17.33 3.21
C LEU A 456 -21.26 18.78 3.73
N TYR A 457 -20.16 19.47 3.48
CA TYR A 457 -19.92 20.82 4.01
C TYR A 457 -19.71 21.87 2.92
N ARG A 458 -20.46 21.77 1.82
CA ARG A 458 -20.44 22.69 0.67
C ARG A 458 -20.43 24.15 1.10
N GLY A 459 -19.46 24.91 0.64
CA GLY A 459 -19.28 26.33 0.94
C GLY A 459 -19.01 26.69 2.41
N ASN A 460 -19.11 25.74 3.34
CA ASN A 460 -18.93 25.99 4.78
C ASN A 460 -17.56 25.51 5.29
N LYS A 461 -16.52 26.30 5.04
CA LYS A 461 -15.14 25.98 5.44
C LYS A 461 -15.01 25.72 6.94
N LYS A 462 -15.72 26.48 7.80
CA LYS A 462 -15.65 26.31 9.25
C LYS A 462 -16.16 24.93 9.70
N ALA A 463 -17.29 24.50 9.16
CA ALA A 463 -17.87 23.19 9.49
C ALA A 463 -17.02 22.05 8.93
N LEU A 464 -16.46 22.20 7.72
CA LEU A 464 -15.51 21.26 7.13
C LEU A 464 -14.30 21.06 8.03
N MET A 465 -13.66 22.14 8.50
CA MET A 465 -12.50 22.08 9.39
C MET A 465 -12.82 21.38 10.72
N VAL A 466 -13.96 21.68 11.34
CA VAL A 466 -14.40 21.01 12.58
C VAL A 466 -14.58 19.50 12.38
N ARG A 467 -15.18 19.09 11.26
CA ARG A 467 -15.35 17.66 10.96
C ARG A 467 -14.02 16.99 10.64
N LEU A 468 -13.14 17.65 9.90
CA LEU A 468 -11.79 17.15 9.62
C LEU A 468 -11.02 16.92 10.92
N ASP A 469 -11.02 17.89 11.84
CA ASP A 469 -10.39 17.74 13.16
C ASP A 469 -10.95 16.56 13.95
N HIS A 470 -12.26 16.35 13.92
CA HIS A 470 -12.88 15.20 14.56
C HIS A 470 -12.41 13.86 13.94
N LEU A 471 -12.32 13.76 12.61
CA LEU A 471 -11.81 12.56 11.93
C LEU A 471 -10.32 12.32 12.20
N LEU A 472 -9.52 13.40 12.30
CA LEU A 472 -8.10 13.30 12.66
C LEU A 472 -7.92 12.79 14.10
N LEU A 473 -8.73 13.25 15.05
CA LEU A 473 -8.71 12.75 16.44
C LEU A 473 -9.14 11.27 16.49
N LEU A 474 -10.13 10.90 15.72
CA LEU A 474 -10.58 9.51 15.63
C LEU A 474 -9.51 8.61 15.00
N ALA A 475 -8.84 9.07 13.94
CA ALA A 475 -7.71 8.38 13.31
C ALA A 475 -6.53 8.23 14.29
N LYS A 476 -6.21 9.29 15.07
CA LYS A 476 -5.22 9.20 16.15
C LYS A 476 -5.57 8.09 17.14
N SER A 477 -6.81 8.09 17.66
CA SER A 477 -7.28 7.08 18.62
C SER A 477 -7.18 5.66 18.04
N THR A 478 -7.58 5.47 16.78
CA THR A 478 -7.47 4.20 16.05
C THR A 478 -6.02 3.71 16.00
N LEU A 479 -5.09 4.57 15.62
CA LEU A 479 -3.67 4.23 15.46
C LEU A 479 -2.99 3.94 16.81
N GLU A 480 -3.34 4.68 17.86
CA GLU A 480 -2.84 4.40 19.23
C GLU A 480 -3.33 3.05 19.74
N LYS A 481 -4.59 2.68 19.49
CA LYS A 481 -5.12 1.35 19.84
C LYS A 481 -4.42 0.25 19.04
N LYS A 482 -4.20 0.45 17.73
CA LYS A 482 -3.44 -0.49 16.90
C LYS A 482 -2.02 -0.67 17.45
N ARG A 483 -1.32 0.43 17.75
CA ARG A 483 0.03 0.40 18.34
C ARG A 483 0.06 -0.38 19.64
N LYS A 484 -0.86 -0.11 20.55
CA LYS A 484 -0.96 -0.82 21.84
C LYS A 484 -1.20 -2.32 21.62
N PHE A 485 -2.14 -2.70 20.77
CA PHE A 485 -2.43 -4.08 20.47
C PHE A 485 -1.23 -4.82 19.86
N ILE A 486 -0.56 -4.19 18.88
CA ILE A 486 0.64 -4.79 18.26
C ILE A 486 1.75 -4.96 19.28
N GLN A 487 1.95 -3.99 20.18
CA GLN A 487 2.94 -4.12 21.26
C GLN A 487 2.61 -5.29 22.22
N GLU A 488 1.34 -5.46 22.61
CA GLU A 488 0.90 -6.58 23.43
C GLU A 488 1.14 -7.93 22.74
N MET A 489 0.89 -8.04 21.43
CA MET A 489 1.14 -9.26 20.67
C MET A 489 2.63 -9.54 20.49
N TYR A 490 3.44 -8.49 20.29
CA TYR A 490 4.90 -8.58 20.26
C TYR A 490 5.45 -9.11 21.59
N ASP A 491 4.98 -8.60 22.71
CA ASP A 491 5.41 -9.02 24.04
C ASP A 491 5.07 -10.49 24.30
N ARG A 492 3.89 -10.93 23.84
CA ARG A 492 3.43 -12.34 23.88
C ARG A 492 4.17 -13.27 22.92
N GLY A 493 4.96 -12.73 21.97
CA GLY A 493 5.78 -13.51 21.04
C GLY A 493 5.04 -13.96 19.77
N LEU A 494 3.96 -13.26 19.39
CA LEU A 494 3.23 -13.54 18.13
C LEU A 494 4.11 -13.25 16.89
N TYR A 495 5.11 -12.35 17.03
CA TYR A 495 6.04 -11.94 15.97
C TYR A 495 7.49 -12.32 16.34
N PRO A 496 7.86 -13.61 16.29
CA PRO A 496 9.14 -14.07 16.83
C PRO A 496 10.36 -13.53 16.07
N TYR A 497 10.29 -13.43 14.76
CA TYR A 497 11.38 -12.88 13.95
C TYR A 497 11.46 -11.34 14.06
N THR A 498 10.32 -10.66 14.05
CA THR A 498 10.28 -9.22 14.34
C THR A 498 10.91 -8.93 15.69
N LYS A 499 10.60 -9.72 16.72
CA LYS A 499 11.17 -9.54 18.07
C LYS A 499 12.69 -9.71 18.11
N ARG A 500 13.25 -10.54 17.23
CA ARG A 500 14.70 -10.74 17.09
C ARG A 500 15.40 -9.57 16.41
N TYR A 501 14.80 -9.02 15.34
CA TYR A 501 15.47 -8.04 14.47
C TYR A 501 15.00 -6.59 14.67
N LEU A 502 13.92 -6.39 15.39
CA LEU A 502 13.35 -5.09 15.70
C LEU A 502 13.08 -4.99 17.20
N PRO A 503 13.97 -4.35 17.98
CA PRO A 503 13.87 -4.37 19.44
C PRO A 503 12.71 -3.56 20.01
N HIS A 504 12.15 -2.63 19.24
CA HIS A 504 11.04 -1.78 19.65
C HIS A 504 10.36 -1.07 18.48
N PHE A 505 9.12 -0.59 18.67
CA PHE A 505 8.35 0.16 17.67
C PHE A 505 8.44 1.69 17.82
N ARG A 506 9.38 2.23 18.62
CA ARG A 506 9.50 3.68 18.85
C ARG A 506 9.77 4.49 17.59
N ASN A 507 10.42 3.88 16.61
CA ASN A 507 10.73 4.49 15.31
C ASN A 507 9.67 4.23 14.24
N HIS A 508 8.56 3.56 14.58
CA HIS A 508 7.47 3.30 13.65
C HIS A 508 6.44 4.42 13.72
N PHE A 509 6.05 4.91 12.57
CA PHE A 509 5.07 5.98 12.43
C PHE A 509 3.64 5.46 12.58
N SER A 510 2.78 6.30 13.12
CA SER A 510 1.34 6.24 12.97
C SER A 510 0.98 7.11 11.77
N THR A 511 0.54 6.50 10.68
CA THR A 511 0.38 7.18 9.39
C THR A 511 -1.06 7.58 9.16
N ILE A 512 -1.27 8.85 8.77
CA ILE A 512 -2.57 9.34 8.29
C ILE A 512 -2.41 9.73 6.83
N GLY A 513 -3.32 9.22 5.99
CA GLY A 513 -3.42 9.55 4.58
C GLY A 513 -4.68 10.38 4.28
N VAL A 514 -4.71 10.98 3.12
CA VAL A 514 -5.89 11.66 2.56
C VAL A 514 -6.16 11.15 1.16
N ASN A 515 -7.42 11.12 0.74
CA ASN A 515 -7.80 10.68 -0.59
C ASN A 515 -8.96 11.52 -1.12
N GLY A 516 -8.97 11.77 -2.43
CA GLY A 516 -10.04 12.54 -3.09
C GLY A 516 -9.97 14.05 -2.83
N MET A 517 -8.77 14.65 -2.79
CA MET A 517 -8.64 16.10 -2.59
C MET A 517 -9.24 16.88 -3.76
N ASN A 518 -9.06 16.42 -4.99
CA ASN A 518 -9.67 17.02 -6.17
C ASN A 518 -11.21 17.02 -6.07
N GLU A 519 -11.79 15.86 -5.78
CA GLU A 519 -13.24 15.71 -5.64
C GLU A 519 -13.77 16.42 -4.40
N MET A 520 -12.95 16.60 -3.37
CA MET A 520 -13.29 17.45 -2.22
C MET A 520 -13.51 18.89 -2.67
N ILE A 521 -12.59 19.45 -3.45
CA ILE A 521 -12.70 20.83 -3.94
C ILE A 521 -13.90 20.97 -4.86
N LEU A 522 -14.07 20.06 -5.82
CA LEU A 522 -15.22 20.03 -6.74
C LEU A 522 -16.55 20.01 -5.98
N ASN A 523 -16.71 19.13 -5.01
CA ASN A 523 -17.93 19.02 -4.23
C ASN A 523 -18.14 20.23 -3.31
N PHE A 524 -17.07 20.75 -2.71
CA PHE A 524 -17.11 21.90 -1.80
C PHE A 524 -17.54 23.18 -2.54
N THR A 525 -17.10 23.34 -3.78
CA THR A 525 -17.39 24.51 -4.64
C THR A 525 -18.56 24.28 -5.61
N GLU A 526 -19.27 23.15 -5.48
CA GLU A 526 -20.37 22.76 -6.37
C GLU A 526 -19.96 22.75 -7.86
N GLY A 527 -18.74 22.27 -8.14
CA GLY A 527 -18.19 22.16 -9.49
C GLY A 527 -17.59 23.44 -10.06
N GLN A 528 -17.52 24.53 -9.29
CA GLN A 528 -16.98 25.81 -9.77
C GLN A 528 -15.45 25.84 -9.80
N SER A 529 -14.79 25.02 -9.00
CA SER A 529 -13.34 24.96 -8.88
C SER A 529 -12.89 23.51 -8.65
N ASP A 530 -11.68 23.19 -9.06
CA ASP A 530 -11.03 21.91 -8.82
C ASP A 530 -9.56 22.13 -8.35
N ILE A 531 -8.80 21.06 -8.17
CA ILE A 531 -7.42 21.16 -7.68
C ILE A 531 -6.49 21.87 -8.67
N THR A 532 -6.85 21.98 -9.93
CA THR A 532 -6.04 22.61 -10.98
C THR A 532 -6.14 24.14 -10.96
N SER A 533 -7.20 24.67 -10.36
CA SER A 533 -7.39 26.10 -10.17
C SER A 533 -6.50 26.66 -9.04
N ILE A 534 -6.19 27.95 -9.11
CA ILE A 534 -5.38 28.64 -8.08
C ILE A 534 -6.05 28.53 -6.71
N GLU A 535 -7.36 28.78 -6.63
CA GLU A 535 -8.15 28.71 -5.40
C GLU A 535 -8.18 27.27 -4.85
N GLY A 536 -8.34 26.28 -5.74
CA GLY A 536 -8.33 24.88 -5.37
C GLY A 536 -6.98 24.42 -4.85
N GLN A 537 -5.90 24.81 -5.50
CA GLN A 537 -4.52 24.51 -5.05
C GLN A 537 -4.24 25.15 -3.67
N GLN A 538 -4.64 26.42 -3.47
CA GLN A 538 -4.50 27.09 -2.18
C GLN A 538 -5.32 26.42 -1.07
N LEU A 539 -6.54 25.97 -1.38
CA LEU A 539 -7.37 25.24 -0.44
C LEU A 539 -6.74 23.89 -0.07
N ALA A 540 -6.25 23.14 -1.07
CA ALA A 540 -5.54 21.87 -0.84
C ALA A 540 -4.30 22.08 0.04
N ALA A 541 -3.47 23.08 -0.29
CA ALA A 541 -2.27 23.42 0.48
C ALA A 541 -2.61 23.78 1.94
N HIS A 542 -3.64 24.59 2.16
CA HIS A 542 -4.11 24.95 3.49
C HIS A 542 -4.58 23.75 4.32
N LEU A 543 -5.32 22.82 3.70
CA LEU A 543 -5.79 21.60 4.37
C LEU A 543 -4.63 20.68 4.74
N LEU A 544 -3.66 20.49 3.85
CA LEU A 544 -2.46 19.69 4.12
C LEU A 544 -1.62 20.30 5.24
N ASP A 545 -1.44 21.62 5.27
CA ASP A 545 -0.72 22.32 6.36
C ASP A 545 -1.46 22.19 7.70
N HIS A 546 -2.79 22.28 7.70
CA HIS A 546 -3.59 22.04 8.89
C HIS A 546 -3.40 20.62 9.43
N ILE A 547 -3.48 19.60 8.56
CA ILE A 547 -3.27 18.21 8.95
C ILE A 547 -1.85 18.01 9.50
N ARG A 548 -0.83 18.58 8.88
CA ARG A 548 0.55 18.56 9.40
C ARG A 548 0.68 19.19 10.80
N GLY A 549 0.00 20.30 11.02
CA GLY A 549 -0.09 20.95 12.34
C GLY A 549 -0.65 19.99 13.39
N ARG A 550 -1.75 19.30 13.08
CA ARG A 550 -2.35 18.28 13.94
C ARG A 550 -1.41 17.08 14.18
N MET A 551 -0.67 16.62 13.15
CA MET A 551 0.32 15.54 13.34
C MET A 551 1.39 15.93 14.37
N ARG A 552 1.87 17.17 14.32
CA ARG A 552 2.85 17.67 15.30
C ARG A 552 2.29 17.66 16.72
N GLU A 553 1.06 18.14 16.90
CA GLU A 553 0.36 18.09 18.20
C GLU A 553 0.18 16.64 18.69
N PHE A 554 -0.14 15.70 17.77
CA PHE A 554 -0.26 14.29 18.15
C PHE A 554 1.08 13.71 18.60
N GLN A 555 2.18 14.05 17.95
CA GLN A 555 3.52 13.64 18.38
C GLN A 555 3.86 14.19 19.77
N GLU A 556 3.57 15.45 20.02
CA GLU A 556 3.82 16.11 21.32
C GLU A 556 3.00 15.46 22.45
N THR A 557 1.73 15.16 22.19
CA THR A 557 0.81 14.64 23.21
C THR A 557 0.96 13.15 23.48
N THR A 558 1.39 12.34 22.49
CA THR A 558 1.50 10.88 22.64
C THR A 558 2.94 10.40 22.86
N GLY A 559 3.93 11.19 22.44
CA GLY A 559 5.32 10.76 22.35
C GLY A 559 5.62 9.81 21.19
N ASN A 560 4.63 9.42 20.38
CA ASN A 560 4.78 8.57 19.21
C ASN A 560 5.01 9.40 17.94
N LEU A 561 5.57 8.77 16.90
CA LEU A 561 5.78 9.41 15.61
C LEU A 561 4.49 9.39 14.78
N TYR A 562 4.17 10.52 14.15
CA TYR A 562 3.07 10.66 13.19
C TYR A 562 3.58 11.25 11.89
N ASN A 563 3.02 10.81 10.76
CA ASN A 563 3.28 11.38 9.46
C ASN A 563 2.02 11.46 8.60
N LEU A 564 2.05 12.37 7.62
CA LEU A 564 1.05 12.51 6.59
C LEU A 564 1.60 11.87 5.31
N GLU A 565 0.86 10.93 4.73
CA GLU A 565 1.27 10.17 3.55
C GLU A 565 0.29 10.36 2.38
N ALA A 566 0.85 10.52 1.18
CA ALA A 566 0.10 10.37 -0.06
C ALA A 566 0.03 8.89 -0.41
N THR A 567 -0.77 8.14 0.35
CA THR A 567 -0.88 6.69 0.21
C THR A 567 -1.45 6.33 -1.16
N PRO A 568 -0.75 5.57 -2.00
CA PRO A 568 -1.35 4.97 -3.20
C PRO A 568 -2.38 3.94 -2.71
N ALA A 569 -3.64 4.27 -2.85
CA ALA A 569 -4.72 3.50 -2.23
C ALA A 569 -5.86 3.25 -3.23
N GLU A 570 -5.54 2.64 -4.37
CA GLU A 570 -6.48 2.39 -5.47
C GLU A 570 -7.75 1.66 -4.99
N GLY A 571 -7.59 0.59 -4.20
CA GLY A 571 -8.71 -0.12 -3.61
C GLY A 571 -9.54 0.75 -2.66
N THR A 572 -8.92 1.67 -1.92
CA THR A 572 -9.58 2.60 -1.01
C THR A 572 -10.34 3.68 -1.78
N THR A 573 -9.76 4.22 -2.87
CA THR A 573 -10.42 5.22 -3.70
C THR A 573 -11.71 4.68 -4.32
N TYR A 574 -11.64 3.46 -4.85
CA TYR A 574 -12.79 2.76 -5.40
C TYR A 574 -13.85 2.47 -4.33
N ARG A 575 -13.42 1.97 -3.15
CA ARG A 575 -14.32 1.69 -2.03
C ARG A 575 -15.06 2.94 -1.58
N PHE A 576 -14.35 4.06 -1.37
CA PHE A 576 -14.95 5.32 -0.98
C PHE A 576 -15.96 5.81 -2.02
N ALA A 577 -15.59 5.83 -3.28
CA ALA A 577 -16.45 6.27 -4.36
C ALA A 577 -17.72 5.41 -4.45
N LYS A 578 -17.59 4.09 -4.33
CA LYS A 578 -18.72 3.15 -4.36
C LYS A 578 -19.69 3.34 -3.18
N GLU A 579 -19.15 3.50 -1.96
CA GLU A 579 -19.96 3.71 -0.76
C GLU A 579 -20.64 5.09 -0.78
N ASP A 580 -19.94 6.11 -1.25
CA ASP A 580 -20.50 7.46 -1.35
C ASP A 580 -21.60 7.54 -2.39
N ARG A 581 -21.45 6.91 -3.54
CA ARG A 581 -22.48 6.91 -4.59
C ARG A 581 -23.80 6.27 -4.14
N LYS A 582 -23.72 5.22 -3.31
CA LYS A 582 -24.92 4.60 -2.73
C LYS A 582 -25.68 5.53 -1.78
N ARG A 583 -24.96 6.38 -1.05
CA ARG A 583 -25.52 7.27 -0.02
C ARG A 583 -25.85 8.66 -0.56
N TYR A 584 -25.06 9.12 -1.49
CA TYR A 584 -25.09 10.46 -2.07
C TYR A 584 -25.01 10.38 -3.59
N PRO A 585 -26.12 10.05 -4.29
CA PRO A 585 -26.09 9.83 -5.74
C PRO A 585 -25.56 11.02 -6.56
N GLU A 586 -25.63 12.23 -6.01
CA GLU A 586 -25.20 13.49 -6.65
C GLU A 586 -23.75 13.87 -6.34
N ILE A 587 -23.01 13.06 -5.54
CA ILE A 587 -21.61 13.37 -5.24
C ILE A 587 -20.75 13.31 -6.48
N ILE A 588 -19.94 14.35 -6.70
CA ILE A 588 -19.03 14.41 -7.84
C ILE A 588 -17.87 13.43 -7.61
N GLN A 589 -17.63 12.60 -8.61
CA GLN A 589 -16.64 11.53 -8.61
C GLN A 589 -15.86 11.53 -9.91
N ALA A 590 -14.67 10.91 -9.91
CA ALA A 590 -13.94 10.62 -11.14
C ALA A 590 -14.35 9.26 -11.74
N GLY A 591 -13.98 9.04 -12.99
CA GLY A 591 -14.25 7.82 -13.73
C GLY A 591 -15.62 7.79 -14.42
N MET A 592 -15.93 6.65 -15.03
CA MET A 592 -17.20 6.39 -15.70
C MET A 592 -18.11 5.52 -14.81
N ALA A 593 -19.38 5.37 -15.20
CA ALA A 593 -20.41 4.70 -14.41
C ALA A 593 -20.01 3.31 -13.82
N GLU A 594 -19.18 2.56 -14.51
CA GLU A 594 -18.74 1.22 -14.10
C GLU A 594 -17.41 1.23 -13.34
N ASN A 595 -16.59 2.27 -13.50
CA ASN A 595 -15.25 2.38 -12.91
C ASN A 595 -15.09 3.73 -12.18
N ILE A 596 -15.93 3.96 -11.18
CA ILE A 596 -15.88 5.16 -10.35
C ILE A 596 -14.73 5.09 -9.34
N TYR A 597 -14.07 6.21 -9.12
CA TYR A 597 -13.00 6.33 -8.12
C TYR A 597 -12.88 7.76 -7.62
N TYR A 598 -12.03 7.98 -6.62
CA TYR A 598 -11.54 9.30 -6.25
C TYR A 598 -10.07 9.43 -6.62
N THR A 599 -9.67 10.61 -7.03
CA THR A 599 -8.26 10.90 -7.33
C THR A 599 -7.40 10.65 -6.09
N ASN A 600 -6.28 9.93 -6.26
CA ASN A 600 -5.38 9.63 -5.17
C ASN A 600 -4.85 10.91 -4.50
N SER A 601 -4.91 10.94 -3.18
CA SER A 601 -4.35 11.99 -2.33
C SER A 601 -4.66 13.40 -2.83
N SER A 602 -3.66 14.20 -3.16
CA SER A 602 -3.76 15.52 -3.79
C SER A 602 -3.16 15.54 -5.21
N GLN A 603 -3.18 14.39 -5.88
CA GLN A 603 -2.69 14.27 -7.26
C GLN A 603 -3.62 15.02 -8.24
N LEU A 604 -3.09 15.31 -9.42
CA LEU A 604 -3.88 15.83 -10.52
C LEU A 604 -4.88 14.78 -11.04
N PRO A 605 -6.04 15.20 -11.55
CA PRO A 605 -6.95 14.30 -12.26
C PRO A 605 -6.23 13.60 -13.43
N VAL A 606 -6.57 12.33 -13.65
CA VAL A 606 -6.06 11.57 -14.80
C VAL A 606 -6.43 12.31 -16.09
N ASN A 607 -5.48 12.43 -16.99
CA ASN A 607 -5.62 13.16 -18.28
C ASN A 607 -5.79 14.69 -18.18
N TYR A 608 -5.43 15.32 -17.05
CA TYR A 608 -5.45 16.77 -16.94
C TYR A 608 -4.46 17.43 -17.92
N THR A 609 -3.24 16.94 -17.95
CA THR A 609 -2.19 17.47 -18.85
C THR A 609 -1.31 16.35 -19.37
N ASP A 610 -0.75 16.57 -20.55
CA ASP A 610 0.26 15.72 -21.20
C ASP A 610 1.67 16.27 -21.01
N ASP A 611 1.79 17.52 -20.51
CA ASP A 611 3.06 18.14 -20.21
C ASP A 611 3.51 17.77 -18.79
N PRO A 612 4.58 16.96 -18.64
CA PRO A 612 5.11 16.60 -17.33
C PRO A 612 5.60 17.81 -16.53
N PHE A 613 5.99 18.91 -17.18
CA PHE A 613 6.44 20.12 -16.48
C PHE A 613 5.26 20.91 -15.91
N GLU A 614 4.14 20.97 -16.62
CA GLU A 614 2.90 21.57 -16.08
C GLU A 614 2.45 20.79 -14.84
N ALA A 615 2.44 19.47 -14.89
CA ALA A 615 2.15 18.63 -13.74
C ALA A 615 3.11 18.88 -12.56
N LEU A 616 4.40 19.02 -12.84
CA LEU A 616 5.43 19.31 -11.84
C LEU A 616 5.24 20.69 -11.20
N PHE A 617 5.03 21.74 -11.98
CA PHE A 617 4.78 23.09 -11.46
C PHE A 617 3.57 23.13 -10.53
N HIS A 618 2.51 22.38 -10.86
CA HIS A 618 1.33 22.29 -10.03
C HIS A 618 1.59 21.49 -8.74
N GLN A 619 2.32 20.37 -8.82
CA GLN A 619 2.43 19.40 -7.74
C GLN A 619 3.60 19.64 -6.79
N ASP A 620 4.62 20.42 -7.17
CA ASP A 620 5.85 20.56 -6.39
C ASP A 620 5.59 21.03 -4.95
N GLU A 621 4.76 22.06 -4.77
CA GLU A 621 4.40 22.53 -3.44
C GLU A 621 3.59 21.51 -2.64
N LEU A 622 2.58 20.89 -3.28
CA LEU A 622 1.69 19.94 -2.62
C LEU A 622 2.43 18.68 -2.17
N GLN A 623 3.32 18.15 -3.03
CA GLN A 623 4.13 16.97 -2.72
C GLN A 623 5.11 17.22 -1.56
N CYS A 624 5.64 18.42 -1.43
CA CYS A 624 6.51 18.81 -0.31
C CYS A 624 5.78 18.93 1.03
N LYS A 625 4.46 18.94 1.05
CA LYS A 625 3.67 19.00 2.30
C LYS A 625 3.51 17.63 2.97
N TYR A 626 3.72 16.54 2.26
CA TYR A 626 3.70 15.21 2.83
C TYR A 626 4.98 14.94 3.64
N THR A 627 4.82 14.47 4.87
CA THR A 627 5.93 14.13 5.79
C THR A 627 6.21 12.64 5.82
N GLY A 628 5.36 11.85 5.17
CA GLY A 628 5.50 10.43 4.93
C GLY A 628 5.79 10.14 3.47
N GLY A 629 5.31 9.01 2.99
CA GLY A 629 5.48 8.61 1.59
C GLY A 629 4.70 9.49 0.62
N THR A 630 5.36 9.89 -0.44
CA THR A 630 4.72 10.52 -1.60
C THR A 630 5.54 10.26 -2.85
N VAL A 631 4.90 10.23 -4.00
CA VAL A 631 5.58 10.15 -5.30
C VAL A 631 4.73 10.82 -6.37
N LEU A 632 5.36 11.57 -7.24
CA LEU A 632 4.73 12.03 -8.46
C LEU A 632 5.05 11.08 -9.60
N HIS A 633 4.00 10.48 -10.19
CA HIS A 633 4.11 9.69 -11.39
C HIS A 633 4.06 10.61 -12.61
N LEU A 634 5.16 10.65 -13.34
CA LEU A 634 5.22 11.33 -14.63
C LEU A 634 4.73 10.36 -15.71
N TYR A 635 3.45 10.42 -16.02
CA TYR A 635 2.85 9.60 -17.08
C TYR A 635 3.26 10.14 -18.44
N MET A 636 3.96 9.31 -19.22
CA MET A 636 4.40 9.65 -20.55
C MET A 636 3.39 9.08 -21.56
N ARG A 637 2.79 9.93 -22.38
CA ARG A 637 1.90 9.46 -23.48
C ARG A 637 2.69 8.96 -24.68
N GLU A 638 3.88 9.48 -24.86
CA GLU A 638 4.79 9.06 -25.91
C GLU A 638 5.92 8.17 -25.35
N LYS A 639 6.35 7.23 -26.17
CA LYS A 639 7.52 6.40 -25.85
C LYS A 639 8.76 7.28 -25.75
N ILE A 640 9.47 7.19 -24.63
CA ILE A 640 10.78 7.82 -24.49
C ILE A 640 11.75 7.11 -25.45
N SER A 641 12.26 7.81 -26.45
CA SER A 641 13.00 7.24 -27.57
C SER A 641 14.38 6.70 -27.18
N THR A 642 15.05 7.32 -26.19
CA THR A 642 16.42 6.96 -25.81
C THR A 642 16.62 7.03 -24.30
N PRO A 643 17.56 6.24 -23.72
CA PRO A 643 17.99 6.37 -22.33
C PRO A 643 18.46 7.78 -21.99
N GLU A 644 19.13 8.45 -22.92
CA GLU A 644 19.61 9.80 -22.75
C GLU A 644 18.47 10.81 -22.58
N ALA A 645 17.41 10.71 -23.37
CA ALA A 645 16.22 11.56 -23.22
C ALA A 645 15.57 11.38 -21.85
N CYS A 646 15.45 10.14 -21.38
CA CYS A 646 14.94 9.83 -20.04
C CYS A 646 15.84 10.40 -18.94
N ARG A 647 17.14 10.20 -19.04
CA ARG A 647 18.15 10.77 -18.12
C ARG A 647 18.03 12.28 -18.03
N ASN A 648 17.98 12.97 -19.18
CA ASN A 648 17.89 14.42 -19.24
C ASN A 648 16.57 14.94 -18.63
N LEU A 649 15.45 14.24 -18.85
CA LEU A 649 14.19 14.56 -18.20
C LEU A 649 14.31 14.46 -16.68
N VAL A 650 14.73 13.29 -16.16
CA VAL A 650 14.85 13.06 -14.71
C VAL A 650 15.83 14.05 -14.07
N LYS A 651 17.01 14.26 -14.69
CA LYS A 651 17.98 15.26 -14.22
C LYS A 651 17.40 16.65 -14.15
N LYS A 652 16.70 17.09 -15.20
CA LYS A 652 16.08 18.43 -15.26
C LYS A 652 15.01 18.58 -14.17
N VAL A 653 14.21 17.55 -13.95
CA VAL A 653 13.18 17.55 -12.89
C VAL A 653 13.81 17.66 -11.51
N LEU A 654 14.73 16.76 -11.16
CA LEU A 654 15.30 16.70 -9.82
C LEU A 654 16.19 17.91 -9.48
N THR A 655 16.73 18.61 -10.50
CA THR A 655 17.52 19.82 -10.31
C THR A 655 16.66 21.07 -10.09
N ASN A 656 15.46 21.12 -10.71
CA ASN A 656 14.66 22.36 -10.71
C ASN A 656 13.43 22.30 -9.78
N PHE A 657 13.02 21.11 -9.31
CA PHE A 657 11.88 20.91 -8.43
C PHE A 657 12.31 20.33 -7.08
N LYS A 658 11.50 20.56 -6.04
CA LYS A 658 11.80 20.19 -4.65
C LYS A 658 11.09 18.91 -4.21
N LEU A 659 10.11 18.44 -5.00
CA LEU A 659 9.33 17.25 -4.64
C LEU A 659 10.27 16.06 -4.33
N PRO A 660 9.93 15.28 -3.28
CA PRO A 660 10.88 14.31 -2.71
C PRO A 660 11.09 13.07 -3.57
N TYR A 661 10.09 12.66 -4.35
CA TYR A 661 10.14 11.45 -5.18
C TYR A 661 9.44 11.64 -6.50
N ILE A 662 10.05 11.12 -7.55
CA ILE A 662 9.41 10.95 -8.85
C ILE A 662 9.59 9.52 -9.36
N THR A 663 8.71 9.12 -10.24
CA THR A 663 8.91 7.98 -11.15
C THR A 663 8.41 8.36 -12.53
N VAL A 664 9.04 7.79 -13.55
CA VAL A 664 8.61 7.94 -14.95
C VAL A 664 7.84 6.70 -15.32
N THR A 665 6.58 6.86 -15.70
CA THR A 665 5.70 5.76 -16.08
C THR A 665 5.52 5.78 -17.60
N PRO A 666 6.19 4.88 -18.34
CA PRO A 666 6.04 4.79 -19.79
C PRO A 666 4.67 4.24 -20.15
N VAL A 667 4.25 4.46 -21.40
CA VAL A 667 3.02 3.87 -21.94
C VAL A 667 3.17 2.37 -22.07
N PHE A 668 2.17 1.63 -21.64
CA PHE A 668 2.09 0.19 -21.79
C PHE A 668 0.64 -0.28 -22.00
N SER A 669 0.50 -1.43 -22.65
CA SER A 669 -0.78 -2.13 -22.80
C SER A 669 -0.74 -3.45 -22.05
N ILE A 670 -1.89 -3.96 -21.64
CA ILE A 670 -2.01 -5.26 -20.97
C ILE A 670 -2.85 -6.19 -21.84
N CYS A 671 -2.24 -7.26 -22.32
CA CYS A 671 -2.97 -8.34 -22.96
C CYS A 671 -3.45 -9.37 -21.93
N PRO A 672 -4.73 -9.76 -21.93
CA PRO A 672 -5.23 -10.79 -21.00
C PRO A 672 -4.51 -12.15 -21.10
N VAL A 673 -3.93 -12.46 -22.28
CA VAL A 673 -3.23 -13.73 -22.56
C VAL A 673 -1.73 -13.62 -22.37
N HIS A 674 -1.11 -12.52 -22.82
CA HIS A 674 0.35 -12.35 -22.89
C HIS A 674 0.90 -11.36 -21.85
N GLY A 675 0.05 -10.79 -21.00
CA GLY A 675 0.45 -9.88 -19.94
C GLY A 675 0.91 -8.52 -20.46
N TYR A 676 2.01 -8.00 -19.90
CA TYR A 676 2.56 -6.68 -20.17
C TYR A 676 3.13 -6.55 -21.60
N LEU A 677 2.78 -5.47 -22.27
CA LEU A 677 3.26 -5.09 -23.59
C LEU A 677 3.75 -3.65 -23.52
N ASN A 678 5.01 -3.42 -23.89
CA ASN A 678 5.58 -2.08 -23.89
C ASN A 678 5.01 -1.25 -25.04
N GLY A 679 4.49 -0.06 -24.74
CA GLY A 679 3.86 0.85 -25.68
C GLY A 679 2.34 0.72 -25.73
N GLU A 680 1.72 1.60 -26.50
CA GLU A 680 0.28 1.57 -26.75
C GLU A 680 -0.03 0.61 -27.91
N HIS A 681 -0.85 -0.38 -27.62
CA HIS A 681 -1.27 -1.39 -28.59
C HIS A 681 -2.80 -1.51 -28.54
N GLU A 682 -3.44 -1.27 -29.68
CA GLU A 682 -4.88 -1.51 -29.83
C GLU A 682 -5.17 -3.02 -29.82
N PHE A 683 -4.30 -3.82 -30.41
CA PHE A 683 -4.34 -5.28 -30.42
C PHE A 683 -3.00 -5.85 -29.97
N CYS A 684 -3.02 -7.04 -29.39
CA CYS A 684 -1.79 -7.69 -28.92
C CYS A 684 -0.99 -8.28 -30.09
N PRO A 685 0.24 -7.82 -30.37
CA PRO A 685 1.04 -8.36 -31.48
C PRO A 685 1.30 -9.88 -31.37
N LYS A 686 1.48 -10.38 -30.14
CA LYS A 686 1.69 -11.83 -29.90
C LYS A 686 0.42 -12.65 -30.18
N CYS A 687 -0.78 -12.08 -29.89
CA CYS A 687 -2.03 -12.73 -30.28
C CYS A 687 -2.18 -12.77 -31.80
N ASP A 688 -1.81 -11.69 -32.49
CA ASP A 688 -1.90 -11.59 -33.95
C ASP A 688 -0.94 -12.57 -34.64
N GLU A 689 0.29 -12.67 -34.14
CA GLU A 689 1.25 -13.68 -34.64
C GLU A 689 0.71 -15.12 -34.51
N ILE A 690 0.14 -15.48 -33.38
CA ILE A 690 -0.48 -16.78 -33.14
C ILE A 690 -1.66 -17.00 -34.09
N LEU A 691 -2.46 -15.97 -34.34
CA LEU A 691 -3.60 -16.02 -35.24
C LEU A 691 -3.15 -16.23 -36.68
N VAL A 692 -2.12 -15.49 -37.11
CA VAL A 692 -1.51 -15.62 -38.45
C VAL A 692 -0.92 -17.03 -38.67
N HIS A 693 -0.17 -17.55 -37.69
CA HIS A 693 0.36 -18.92 -37.75
C HIS A 693 -0.73 -19.98 -37.79
N LYS A 694 -1.83 -19.82 -37.07
CA LYS A 694 -2.99 -20.73 -37.14
C LYS A 694 -3.66 -20.68 -38.49
N ILE A 695 -3.80 -19.50 -39.10
CA ILE A 695 -4.38 -19.34 -40.44
C ILE A 695 -3.47 -19.94 -41.53
N GLN A 696 -2.15 -19.72 -41.42
CA GLN A 696 -1.17 -20.31 -42.34
C GLN A 696 -1.18 -21.84 -42.29
N ASN A 697 -1.15 -22.42 -41.10
CA ASN A 697 -1.23 -23.87 -40.92
C ASN A 697 -2.56 -24.47 -41.41
N GLN A 698 -3.69 -23.76 -41.26
CA GLN A 698 -4.98 -24.22 -41.80
C GLN A 698 -4.99 -24.17 -43.35
N ASN A 699 -4.37 -23.16 -43.93
CA ASN A 699 -4.25 -23.07 -45.40
C ASN A 699 -3.30 -24.13 -46.00
N ASP A 700 -2.25 -24.50 -45.25
CA ASP A 700 -1.35 -25.62 -45.64
C ASP A 700 -2.06 -26.98 -45.61
N TYR A 701 -2.97 -27.20 -44.64
CA TYR A 701 -3.83 -28.39 -44.60
C TYR A 701 -4.89 -28.41 -45.69
N ALA A 702 -5.42 -27.26 -46.11
CA ALA A 702 -6.39 -27.16 -47.20
C ALA A 702 -5.76 -27.34 -48.58
N ASN A 703 -4.44 -27.09 -48.73
CA ASN A 703 -3.71 -27.32 -49.97
C ASN A 703 -3.13 -28.75 -50.09
N LEU A 704 -3.26 -29.59 -49.06
CA LEU A 704 -2.84 -30.98 -49.01
C LEU A 704 -4.01 -31.98 -49.14
N SER A 705 -5.25 -31.47 -49.25
CA SER A 705 -6.46 -32.22 -49.54
C SER A 705 -6.97 -31.88 -50.96
#